data_19d20a05046a2e6ccc9f73ea186f437a
#
_entry.id   19d20a05046a2e6ccc9f73ea186f437a
#
_cell.length_a   1.000
_cell.length_b   1.000
_cell.length_c   1.000
_cell.angle_alpha   90.00
_cell.angle_beta   90.00
_cell.angle_gamma   90.00
#
_symmetry.space_group_name_H-M   'P 1'
#
loop_
_entity.id
_entity.type
_entity.pdbx_description
1 polymer ?
#
loop_
_entity_poly.entity_id
_entity_poly.type
_entity_poly.pdbx_seq_one_letter_code
_entity_poly.pdbx_strand_id
1 'polypeptide(L)'
;MTDRTSERITTDLPASREEDEFVEVIVNIPIRRSFRQEEAAPPDLEFGGIEVADERLSSTPNRGAGSIHQRSGGAARFQTFDYHLPPQLIGKIRPGHLVWVPFGSQEVQGIVVRTAPSSHVETKPVSRLARPQPVLTRAQLDLAFWVADYYIAPVSEAVKLFLTPGLLTKDGSPPRVRTKREEQIELLIEPHAIRESLFALGRATKQAQVLTALLSEPDRPKTVEDLKIKCSLKSSEAISKLRQKQLIHVDEDAVSLASPAAATEDAILKLRGSLKYKEVLLALAEADGPVWKSDLYAQVDTDLKSLRQLQQAGLVRIEQRSRYRDPLMGRTYPVTHPPRLTGQQQRVWDEIRVRLFASGVAAYDDTDSASRSPEYRPAIRSARFLLHGATGSGKTEIYHRAIAATLAHNRQAIVLVPEIALTPQTVARFAGRFPDRVSVIHSGLNSGQRYDVWRKTRDGEIDVIIGARSALFAPIPRLGLIIVDEEHEATYKQDTDEWGSFTVFYDARTVAEQMARVTGSCLILGSATPSLDAYHRADQGFLKLLEMPDRVLGHEDSPQSGLPDPEAPPEAPAYASLPPVEIVDMRQELRAGNRSIFSRSLQSELHTVLDSGEQAILFLNRRGTHTFVMCRDCGLVANCIRCDTPLTFHERAAQLICHRCNAREPIPSECPDCSSNRIRYFGSGTQRIEELVGQIAPRARLLRWDRDTTGRKGSHEQILERFANHEADLLVGTQMIAKGLDLPLVTLVGVVSADVGLYLPDFRAAERTFQLLMQVAGRAGRSKRGGRVIFQSYTPEHYAIQAAAAHDYPAFYQREMAFRREQFYPPVSRLARLIFWHTKMETVEKETRRMAISLRRRAEDLGIWGEGTELLGPAPAPYARYRGNYRWQIIIRAADPSAVLAGIDIPFGWRIDIDPVSMM
;
A
#
# COMPACT_ATOMS: atom_id res chain seq x y z
N MET A 1 -12.57 13.40 -34.38
CA MET A 1 -12.11 14.80 -34.34
C MET A 1 -13.28 15.64 -33.87
N THR A 2 -13.38 15.90 -32.61
CA THR A 2 -14.24 16.93 -32.02
C THR A 2 -13.48 17.51 -30.83
N ASP A 3 -13.26 18.76 -30.95
CA ASP A 3 -12.52 19.68 -30.09
C ASP A 3 -13.08 19.59 -28.65
N ARG A 4 -12.32 19.03 -27.72
CA ARG A 4 -12.60 19.09 -26.29
C ARG A 4 -11.82 20.26 -25.72
N THR A 5 -12.36 21.46 -25.88
CA THR A 5 -12.02 22.55 -24.97
C THR A 5 -12.40 22.12 -23.56
N SER A 6 -11.40 21.77 -22.81
CA SER A 6 -11.51 21.40 -21.40
C SER A 6 -11.91 22.63 -20.60
N GLU A 7 -13.20 22.80 -20.30
CA GLU A 7 -13.60 23.55 -19.12
C GLU A 7 -13.00 22.80 -17.90
N ARG A 8 -11.90 23.33 -17.39
CA ARG A 8 -11.35 22.96 -16.09
C ARG A 8 -12.38 23.37 -15.04
N ILE A 9 -13.23 22.44 -14.61
CA ILE A 9 -13.98 22.60 -13.38
C ILE A 9 -12.95 22.49 -12.26
N THR A 10 -12.40 23.62 -11.86
CA THR A 10 -11.66 23.75 -10.62
C THR A 10 -12.67 23.53 -9.49
N THR A 11 -12.57 22.42 -8.80
CA THR A 11 -13.21 22.20 -7.49
C THR A 11 -12.51 23.10 -6.47
N ASP A 12 -12.66 24.38 -6.63
CA ASP A 12 -12.09 25.37 -5.74
C ASP A 12 -12.93 25.43 -4.47
N LEU A 13 -12.30 25.12 -3.35
CA LEU A 13 -12.78 25.54 -2.03
C LEU A 13 -13.03 27.05 -2.07
N PRO A 14 -14.12 27.57 -1.47
CA PRO A 14 -14.39 29.00 -1.48
C PRO A 14 -13.18 29.74 -0.91
N ALA A 15 -12.78 30.81 -1.59
CA ALA A 15 -11.79 31.72 -1.08
C ALA A 15 -12.29 32.33 0.25
N SER A 16 -11.37 32.83 1.10
CA SER A 16 -11.76 33.69 2.20
C SER A 16 -12.66 34.81 1.64
N ARG A 17 -13.79 35.09 2.30
CA ARG A 17 -14.60 36.25 1.96
C ARG A 17 -13.73 37.50 2.14
N GLU A 18 -14.04 38.56 1.47
CA GLU A 18 -13.32 39.86 1.68
C GLU A 18 -13.33 40.30 3.16
N GLU A 19 -14.30 39.84 3.93
CA GLU A 19 -14.48 40.06 5.37
C GLU A 19 -13.65 39.11 6.26
N ASP A 20 -13.08 38.01 5.71
CA ASP A 20 -12.34 37.00 6.50
C ASP A 20 -10.87 37.47 6.69
N GLU A 21 -10.60 38.10 7.81
CA GLU A 21 -9.26 38.59 8.17
C GLU A 21 -8.43 37.60 9.00
N PHE A 22 -9.03 36.51 9.47
CA PHE A 22 -8.40 35.54 10.38
C PHE A 22 -8.44 34.11 9.85
N VAL A 23 -7.47 33.31 10.27
CA VAL A 23 -7.40 31.89 9.94
C VAL A 23 -7.03 31.06 11.17
N GLU A 24 -7.69 29.91 11.28
CA GLU A 24 -7.33 28.86 12.25
C GLU A 24 -6.38 27.86 11.60
N VAL A 25 -5.23 27.58 12.23
CA VAL A 25 -4.14 26.81 11.65
C VAL A 25 -3.70 25.65 12.56
N ILE A 26 -3.56 24.45 12.01
CA ILE A 26 -2.87 23.32 12.64
C ILE A 26 -1.39 23.45 12.34
N VAL A 27 -0.56 23.67 13.36
CA VAL A 27 0.90 23.79 13.19
C VAL A 27 1.60 22.44 13.14
N ASN A 28 2.64 22.34 12.29
CA ASN A 28 3.43 21.12 12.14
C ASN A 28 4.53 21.00 13.22
N ILE A 29 4.12 21.04 14.47
CA ILE A 29 5.00 20.75 15.60
C ILE A 29 4.31 19.72 16.49
N PRO A 30 5.00 18.60 16.87
CA PRO A 30 4.51 17.77 17.95
C PRO A 30 4.59 18.59 19.24
N ILE A 31 3.46 19.07 19.73
CA ILE A 31 3.42 19.83 20.96
C ILE A 31 3.69 18.85 22.08
N ARG A 32 4.88 18.92 22.66
CA ARG A 32 5.24 18.18 23.86
C ARG A 32 4.39 18.72 25.01
N ARG A 33 3.55 17.90 25.61
CA ARG A 33 2.85 18.24 26.83
C ARG A 33 3.86 18.32 27.97
N SER A 34 4.23 19.51 28.39
CA SER A 34 4.63 19.81 29.74
C SER A 34 3.42 20.45 30.42
N PHE A 35 2.54 19.66 31.01
CA PHE A 35 1.53 20.20 31.92
C PHE A 35 2.14 20.26 33.33
N ARG A 36 2.53 21.43 33.77
CA ARG A 36 2.43 21.82 35.16
C ARG A 36 1.08 22.49 35.36
N GLN A 37 0.06 21.75 35.73
CA GLN A 37 -0.99 22.31 36.57
C GLN A 37 -0.56 22.12 38.01
N GLU A 38 -0.30 23.22 38.71
CA GLU A 38 -0.35 23.28 40.15
C GLU A 38 -1.82 23.07 40.57
N GLU A 39 -2.22 21.82 40.72
CA GLU A 39 -3.34 21.46 41.57
C GLU A 39 -2.78 20.84 42.83
N ALA A 40 -3.23 21.42 43.98
CA ALA A 40 -2.85 20.99 45.30
C ALA A 40 -2.96 19.49 45.47
N ALA A 41 -1.87 18.85 45.88
CA ALA A 41 -1.85 17.44 46.24
C ALA A 41 -2.86 17.18 47.33
N PRO A 42 -3.71 16.12 47.22
CA PRO A 42 -4.49 15.64 48.36
C PRO A 42 -3.49 15.18 49.45
N PRO A 43 -3.78 15.45 50.72
CA PRO A 43 -2.91 15.04 51.79
C PRO A 43 -2.83 13.52 51.86
N ASP A 44 -1.59 13.06 52.09
CA ASP A 44 -1.21 11.69 52.49
C ASP A 44 -1.34 10.56 51.46
N LEU A 45 -0.44 10.62 50.47
CA LEU A 45 0.22 9.42 49.96
C LEU A 45 1.63 9.84 49.48
N GLU A 46 2.61 9.65 50.34
CA GLU A 46 4.02 9.81 49.99
C GLU A 46 4.44 8.82 48.90
N PHE A 47 4.39 9.26 47.64
CA PHE A 47 5.10 8.62 46.56
C PHE A 47 6.19 9.55 46.09
N GLY A 48 7.42 9.21 46.44
CA GLY A 48 8.60 9.95 46.09
C GLY A 48 8.65 10.31 44.61
N GLY A 49 8.71 11.59 44.31
CA GLY A 49 8.86 12.12 42.98
C GLY A 49 10.13 11.57 42.34
N ILE A 50 9.99 10.96 41.18
CA ILE A 50 11.12 10.70 40.30
C ILE A 50 11.31 11.99 39.52
N GLU A 51 12.27 12.81 39.96
CA GLU A 51 12.86 13.86 39.15
C GLU A 51 13.53 13.19 37.96
N VAL A 52 12.89 13.29 36.79
CA VAL A 52 13.57 13.09 35.54
C VAL A 52 14.43 14.35 35.36
N ALA A 53 15.73 14.20 35.49
CA ALA A 53 16.70 15.29 35.25
C ALA A 53 16.50 15.78 33.81
N ASP A 54 15.87 16.93 33.69
CA ASP A 54 15.78 17.73 32.49
C ASP A 54 16.92 18.74 32.53
N GLU A 55 18.09 18.35 32.02
CA GLU A 55 19.20 19.30 31.82
C GLU A 55 18.87 20.17 30.61
N ARG A 56 18.61 21.46 30.95
CA ARG A 56 18.68 22.63 30.09
C ARG A 56 17.50 22.87 29.14
N LEU A 57 16.55 23.63 29.68
CA LEU A 57 16.03 24.81 28.99
C LEU A 57 15.40 25.74 30.04
N SER A 58 16.08 26.87 30.26
CA SER A 58 15.72 27.95 31.16
C SER A 58 14.28 28.45 30.90
N SER A 59 13.44 28.43 31.95
CA SER A 59 12.11 28.94 31.98
C SER A 59 12.10 30.47 31.98
N THR A 60 11.84 31.07 30.83
CA THR A 60 11.18 32.40 30.81
C THR A 60 9.72 32.21 30.41
N PRO A 61 8.78 32.86 31.09
CA PRO A 61 7.37 32.76 30.71
C PRO A 61 7.18 33.50 29.37
N ASN A 62 6.90 32.72 28.34
CA ASN A 62 6.71 33.21 26.97
C ASN A 62 5.31 33.84 26.86
N ARG A 63 5.20 35.14 27.15
CA ARG A 63 4.01 35.94 26.81
C ARG A 63 3.99 36.10 25.30
N GLY A 64 3.15 35.34 24.61
CA GLY A 64 2.96 35.57 23.16
C GLY A 64 2.73 34.32 22.30
N ALA A 65 2.32 33.19 22.86
CA ALA A 65 1.67 32.13 22.08
C ALA A 65 0.17 32.46 21.98
N GLY A 66 -0.39 32.45 20.79
CA GLY A 66 -1.81 32.65 20.56
C GLY A 66 -2.66 31.72 21.46
N SER A 67 -3.79 32.16 21.93
CA SER A 67 -4.58 31.40 22.90
C SER A 67 -5.21 30.18 22.25
N ILE A 68 -5.39 29.17 23.11
CA ILE A 68 -5.90 27.85 22.71
C ILE A 68 -7.43 27.89 22.73
N HIS A 69 -8.07 27.63 21.56
CA HIS A 69 -9.50 27.34 21.54
C HIS A 69 -9.76 25.93 22.13
N GLN A 70 -10.34 25.90 23.33
CA GLN A 70 -10.77 24.67 23.97
C GLN A 70 -12.19 24.34 23.53
N ARG A 71 -12.37 23.29 22.74
CA ARG A 71 -13.65 22.58 22.65
C ARG A 71 -13.78 21.67 23.90
N SER A 72 -14.91 21.75 24.57
CA SER A 72 -15.23 21.02 25.78
C SER A 72 -15.05 19.51 25.57
N GLY A 73 -14.16 18.86 26.37
CA GLY A 73 -14.05 17.41 26.45
C GLY A 73 -12.78 16.76 25.90
N GLY A 74 -11.64 17.47 25.80
CA GLY A 74 -10.40 16.84 25.31
C GLY A 74 -9.36 17.82 24.78
N ALA A 75 -9.18 18.91 25.43
CA ALA A 75 -8.57 20.17 24.96
C ALA A 75 -7.20 20.10 24.25
N ALA A 76 -6.40 19.08 24.52
CA ALA A 76 -5.03 19.05 23.98
C ALA A 76 -4.85 18.29 22.66
N ARG A 77 -5.88 17.57 22.17
CA ARG A 77 -5.80 16.78 20.91
C ARG A 77 -6.04 17.62 19.66
N PHE A 78 -6.89 18.65 19.78
CA PHE A 78 -7.33 19.50 18.67
C PHE A 78 -6.70 20.88 18.74
N GLN A 79 -5.38 20.96 19.03
CA GLN A 79 -4.71 22.25 19.11
C GLN A 79 -4.62 22.92 17.75
N THR A 80 -5.36 24.01 17.61
CA THR A 80 -5.32 24.95 16.51
C THR A 80 -4.97 26.33 17.07
N PHE A 81 -4.45 27.19 16.20
CA PHE A 81 -4.00 28.54 16.56
C PHE A 81 -4.54 29.55 15.58
N ASP A 82 -5.01 30.68 16.11
CA ASP A 82 -5.53 31.77 15.31
C ASP A 82 -4.38 32.69 14.85
N TYR A 83 -4.46 33.09 13.58
CA TYR A 83 -3.57 34.05 12.94
C TYR A 83 -4.39 35.06 12.12
N HIS A 84 -3.92 36.31 11.98
CA HIS A 84 -4.54 37.23 11.05
C HIS A 84 -3.86 37.23 9.68
N LEU A 85 -4.65 37.52 8.66
CA LEU A 85 -4.20 37.59 7.27
C LEU A 85 -3.66 38.97 6.94
N PRO A 86 -2.40 39.08 6.47
CA PRO A 86 -1.93 40.30 5.85
C PRO A 86 -2.80 40.67 4.63
N PRO A 87 -2.99 41.97 4.31
CA PRO A 87 -3.87 42.42 3.21
C PRO A 87 -3.60 41.71 1.86
N GLN A 88 -2.36 41.33 1.61
CA GLN A 88 -1.94 40.65 0.38
C GLN A 88 -2.44 39.19 0.28
N LEU A 89 -2.86 38.57 1.38
CA LEU A 89 -3.30 37.18 1.47
C LEU A 89 -4.81 37.05 1.67
N ILE A 90 -5.51 38.12 1.97
CA ILE A 90 -6.98 38.16 2.05
C ILE A 90 -7.56 37.75 0.69
N GLY A 91 -8.58 36.91 0.67
CA GLY A 91 -9.19 36.36 -0.53
C GLY A 91 -8.38 35.27 -1.25
N LYS A 92 -7.11 35.04 -0.89
CA LYS A 92 -6.25 34.02 -1.51
C LYS A 92 -6.10 32.76 -0.69
N ILE A 93 -6.37 32.80 0.61
CA ILE A 93 -6.24 31.67 1.51
C ILE A 93 -7.59 30.97 1.68
N ARG A 94 -7.57 29.65 1.65
CA ARG A 94 -8.72 28.75 1.82
C ARG A 94 -8.37 27.62 2.77
N PRO A 95 -9.33 26.95 3.40
CA PRO A 95 -9.07 25.71 4.12
C PRO A 95 -8.25 24.72 3.28
N GLY A 96 -7.31 24.05 3.91
CA GLY A 96 -6.39 23.11 3.23
C GLY A 96 -5.11 23.74 2.68
N HIS A 97 -4.96 25.08 2.68
CA HIS A 97 -3.70 25.70 2.29
C HIS A 97 -2.59 25.45 3.31
N LEU A 98 -1.38 25.28 2.79
CA LEU A 98 -0.14 25.24 3.57
C LEU A 98 0.43 26.63 3.67
N VAL A 99 0.58 27.11 4.90
CA VAL A 99 1.07 28.46 5.21
C VAL A 99 2.31 28.39 6.10
N TRP A 100 3.10 29.47 6.12
CA TRP A 100 4.14 29.70 7.10
C TRP A 100 3.62 30.66 8.17
N VAL A 101 3.80 30.27 9.45
CA VAL A 101 3.31 31.03 10.58
C VAL A 101 4.38 31.14 11.68
N PRO A 102 4.46 32.25 12.41
CA PRO A 102 5.36 32.39 13.55
C PRO A 102 4.83 31.58 14.74
N PHE A 103 5.67 30.71 15.30
CA PHE A 103 5.34 29.90 16.47
C PHE A 103 6.51 29.93 17.47
N GLY A 104 6.30 30.57 18.62
CA GLY A 104 7.40 30.88 19.53
C GLY A 104 8.42 31.79 18.89
N SER A 105 9.67 31.37 18.87
CA SER A 105 10.81 32.05 18.21
C SER A 105 11.08 31.51 16.78
N GLN A 106 10.31 30.57 16.31
CA GLN A 106 10.53 29.90 15.00
C GLN A 106 9.40 30.21 14.02
N GLU A 107 9.70 30.09 12.73
CA GLU A 107 8.71 30.06 11.67
C GLU A 107 8.42 28.60 11.29
N VAL A 108 7.16 28.20 11.31
CA VAL A 108 6.75 26.80 11.06
C VAL A 108 5.67 26.72 9.99
N GLN A 109 5.57 25.56 9.36
CA GLN A 109 4.48 25.31 8.45
C GLN A 109 3.22 24.87 9.20
N GLY A 110 2.06 25.32 8.73
CA GLY A 110 0.76 24.90 9.24
C GLY A 110 -0.27 24.74 8.13
N ILE A 111 -1.32 23.99 8.42
CA ILE A 111 -2.46 23.79 7.52
C ILE A 111 -3.62 24.65 8.01
N VAL A 112 -4.17 25.46 7.12
CA VAL A 112 -5.38 26.26 7.38
C VAL A 112 -6.59 25.34 7.49
N VAL A 113 -7.32 25.45 8.59
CA VAL A 113 -8.55 24.67 8.86
C VAL A 113 -9.78 25.40 8.40
N ARG A 114 -9.88 26.69 8.78
CA ARG A 114 -10.99 27.58 8.43
C ARG A 114 -10.53 29.03 8.36
N THR A 115 -11.34 29.85 7.73
CA THR A 115 -11.24 31.30 7.75
C THR A 115 -12.34 31.88 8.67
N ALA A 116 -12.12 33.04 9.25
CA ALA A 116 -13.09 33.70 10.14
C ALA A 116 -12.99 35.23 10.03
N PRO A 117 -14.09 35.97 10.21
CA PRO A 117 -14.08 37.43 10.17
C PRO A 117 -13.49 38.06 11.43
N SER A 118 -13.41 37.32 12.52
CA SER A 118 -12.85 37.84 13.79
C SER A 118 -12.18 36.72 14.58
N SER A 119 -11.28 37.09 15.49
CA SER A 119 -10.69 36.21 16.51
C SER A 119 -10.90 36.81 17.90
N HIS A 120 -11.09 35.96 18.91
CA HIS A 120 -11.25 36.35 20.32
C HIS A 120 -9.93 36.54 21.04
N VAL A 121 -8.81 36.42 20.31
CA VAL A 121 -7.46 36.40 20.88
C VAL A 121 -6.53 37.31 20.12
N GLU A 122 -5.50 37.80 20.77
CA GLU A 122 -4.42 38.50 20.11
C GLU A 122 -3.66 37.56 19.16
N THR A 123 -3.62 37.90 17.89
CA THR A 123 -3.09 37.04 16.83
C THR A 123 -1.80 37.63 16.22
N LYS A 124 -0.95 36.74 15.70
CA LYS A 124 0.20 37.09 14.87
C LYS A 124 -0.15 36.97 13.39
N PRO A 125 0.53 37.70 12.48
CA PRO A 125 0.28 37.60 11.04
C PRO A 125 0.73 36.23 10.48
N VAL A 126 0.02 35.72 9.48
CA VAL A 126 0.54 34.67 8.59
C VAL A 126 1.72 35.23 7.82
N SER A 127 2.88 34.60 7.88
CA SER A 127 4.09 35.12 7.24
C SER A 127 3.98 35.05 5.72
N ARG A 128 3.59 33.93 5.18
CA ARG A 128 3.45 33.73 3.72
C ARG A 128 2.70 32.44 3.38
N LEU A 129 2.14 32.41 2.18
CA LEU A 129 1.59 31.21 1.58
C LEU A 129 2.74 30.29 1.12
N ALA A 130 2.74 29.04 1.55
CA ALA A 130 3.78 28.09 1.16
C ALA A 130 3.57 27.52 -0.25
N ARG A 131 2.29 27.40 -0.69
CA ARG A 131 1.90 26.92 -2.02
C ARG A 131 0.62 27.62 -2.48
N PRO A 132 0.51 27.92 -3.80
CA PRO A 132 -0.65 28.63 -4.34
C PRO A 132 -1.96 27.83 -4.31
N GLN A 133 -1.88 26.51 -4.19
CA GLN A 133 -3.02 25.60 -4.17
C GLN A 133 -3.13 24.88 -2.83
N PRO A 134 -4.35 24.59 -2.34
CA PRO A 134 -4.56 23.77 -1.16
C PRO A 134 -3.88 22.41 -1.30
N VAL A 135 -3.30 21.92 -0.21
CA VAL A 135 -2.66 20.60 -0.16
C VAL A 135 -3.60 19.52 0.37
N LEU A 136 -4.71 19.93 1.00
CA LEU A 136 -5.78 19.05 1.48
C LEU A 136 -7.14 19.54 0.98
N THR A 137 -8.03 18.59 0.73
CA THR A 137 -9.46 18.85 0.48
C THR A 137 -10.19 19.06 1.80
N ARG A 138 -11.40 19.65 1.76
CA ARG A 138 -12.24 19.79 2.94
C ARG A 138 -12.57 18.44 3.57
N ALA A 139 -12.95 17.45 2.76
CA ALA A 139 -13.22 16.09 3.23
C ALA A 139 -12.02 15.46 3.96
N GLN A 140 -10.80 15.73 3.47
CA GLN A 140 -9.59 15.26 4.14
C GLN A 140 -9.32 15.96 5.48
N LEU A 141 -9.64 17.26 5.59
CA LEU A 141 -9.57 17.97 6.87
C LEU A 141 -10.56 17.40 7.88
N ASP A 142 -11.83 17.26 7.48
CA ASP A 142 -12.88 16.68 8.34
C ASP A 142 -12.50 15.25 8.79
N LEU A 143 -11.94 14.46 7.87
CA LEU A 143 -11.46 13.11 8.17
C LEU A 143 -10.23 13.12 9.09
N ALA A 144 -9.32 14.09 8.98
CA ALA A 144 -8.17 14.21 9.86
C ALA A 144 -8.58 14.51 11.31
N PHE A 145 -9.58 15.38 11.51
CA PHE A 145 -10.15 15.61 12.83
C PHE A 145 -10.83 14.37 13.40
N TRP A 146 -11.60 13.66 12.59
CA TRP A 146 -12.21 12.41 12.99
C TRP A 146 -11.18 11.33 13.36
N VAL A 147 -10.10 11.18 12.57
CA VAL A 147 -8.99 10.26 12.87
C VAL A 147 -8.31 10.63 14.19
N ALA A 148 -8.09 11.93 14.44
CA ALA A 148 -7.48 12.40 15.69
C ALA A 148 -8.35 12.07 16.90
N ASP A 149 -9.66 12.22 16.78
CA ASP A 149 -10.62 11.91 17.85
C ASP A 149 -10.74 10.40 18.07
N TYR A 150 -11.03 9.64 17.03
CA TYR A 150 -11.27 8.20 17.11
C TYR A 150 -10.05 7.42 17.63
N TYR A 151 -8.86 7.75 17.15
CA TYR A 151 -7.61 7.07 17.54
C TYR A 151 -6.84 7.76 18.66
N ILE A 152 -7.41 8.77 19.27
CA ILE A 152 -6.83 9.48 20.42
C ILE A 152 -5.42 10.01 20.09
N ALA A 153 -5.29 10.60 18.93
CA ALA A 153 -4.02 11.10 18.40
C ALA A 153 -4.02 12.64 18.23
N PRO A 154 -2.85 13.30 18.24
CA PRO A 154 -2.76 14.71 17.90
C PRO A 154 -3.25 14.97 16.47
N VAL A 155 -4.06 16.01 16.27
CA VAL A 155 -4.57 16.37 14.93
C VAL A 155 -3.44 16.68 13.93
N SER A 156 -2.31 17.21 14.38
CA SER A 156 -1.11 17.44 13.56
C SER A 156 -0.55 16.14 12.98
N GLU A 157 -0.63 15.03 13.71
CA GLU A 157 -0.18 13.72 13.23
C GLU A 157 -1.21 13.09 12.28
N ALA A 158 -2.51 13.27 12.56
CA ALA A 158 -3.58 12.83 11.67
C ALA A 158 -3.50 13.53 10.30
N VAL A 159 -3.25 14.84 10.27
CA VAL A 159 -3.07 15.61 9.04
C VAL A 159 -1.87 15.11 8.21
N LYS A 160 -0.79 14.68 8.86
CA LYS A 160 0.40 14.14 8.16
C LYS A 160 0.12 12.89 7.34
N LEU A 161 -0.91 12.12 7.66
CA LEU A 161 -1.31 10.94 6.89
C LEU A 161 -1.70 11.30 5.45
N PHE A 162 -2.26 12.48 5.23
CA PHE A 162 -2.73 12.95 3.93
C PHE A 162 -1.65 13.65 3.11
N LEU A 163 -0.49 13.90 3.70
CA LEU A 163 0.59 14.63 3.04
C LEU A 163 1.67 13.67 2.55
N THR A 164 2.18 13.92 1.35
CA THR A 164 3.30 13.13 0.84
C THR A 164 4.57 13.39 1.64
N PRO A 165 5.41 12.37 1.92
CA PRO A 165 6.67 12.55 2.60
C PRO A 165 7.58 13.59 1.92
N GLY A 166 8.17 14.49 2.70
CA GLY A 166 9.05 15.56 2.20
C GLY A 166 8.32 16.80 1.68
N LEU A 167 6.99 16.87 1.76
CA LEU A 167 6.21 18.07 1.46
C LEU A 167 6.39 19.13 2.56
N LEU A 168 6.31 18.69 3.82
CA LEU A 168 6.58 19.54 4.98
C LEU A 168 8.08 19.69 5.19
N THR A 169 8.51 20.90 5.52
CA THR A 169 9.92 21.25 5.77
C THR A 169 10.07 21.86 7.14
N LYS A 170 11.27 21.78 7.68
CA LYS A 170 11.69 22.46 8.91
C LYS A 170 12.50 23.70 8.54
N ASP A 171 12.43 24.74 9.36
CA ASP A 171 13.33 25.88 9.36
C ASP A 171 13.44 26.65 8.02
N GLY A 172 12.32 26.83 7.29
CA GLY A 172 12.31 27.60 6.05
C GLY A 172 13.03 26.94 4.86
N SER A 173 13.59 25.75 5.04
CA SER A 173 14.29 25.03 3.97
C SER A 173 13.32 24.66 2.82
N PRO A 174 13.81 24.60 1.58
CA PRO A 174 12.96 24.23 0.45
C PRO A 174 12.45 22.78 0.57
N PRO A 175 11.24 22.47 0.06
CA PRO A 175 10.72 21.12 0.07
C PRO A 175 11.72 20.12 -0.51
N ARG A 176 11.89 18.98 0.18
CA ARG A 176 12.78 17.89 -0.29
C ARG A 176 12.25 17.23 -1.56
N VAL A 177 10.95 17.36 -1.84
CA VAL A 177 10.30 16.82 -3.03
C VAL A 177 9.85 17.98 -3.94
N ARG A 178 10.24 17.89 -5.21
CA ARG A 178 9.93 18.89 -6.24
C ARG A 178 9.52 18.18 -7.53
N THR A 179 8.75 18.88 -8.36
CA THR A 179 8.50 18.46 -9.73
C THR A 179 9.81 18.33 -10.47
N LYS A 180 10.04 17.20 -11.11
CA LYS A 180 11.19 17.03 -12.00
C LYS A 180 10.96 17.90 -13.22
N ARG A 181 11.86 18.82 -13.52
CA ARG A 181 11.90 19.55 -14.78
C ARG A 181 12.97 18.93 -15.66
N GLU A 182 12.66 18.69 -16.91
CA GLU A 182 13.57 18.14 -17.90
C GLU A 182 13.33 18.82 -19.24
N GLU A 183 14.38 18.90 -20.04
CA GLU A 183 14.29 19.45 -21.40
C GLU A 183 13.61 18.43 -22.31
N GLN A 184 12.61 18.86 -23.06
CA GLN A 184 11.94 18.14 -24.12
C GLN A 184 12.40 18.68 -25.45
N ILE A 185 12.64 17.81 -26.42
CA ILE A 185 13.19 18.13 -27.72
C ILE A 185 12.18 17.73 -28.77
N GLU A 186 11.77 18.70 -29.58
CA GLU A 186 10.78 18.55 -30.63
C GLU A 186 11.44 18.83 -31.98
N LEU A 187 11.19 17.99 -32.98
CA LEU A 187 11.59 18.22 -34.34
C LEU A 187 10.68 19.28 -34.97
N LEU A 188 11.26 20.31 -35.58
CA LEU A 188 10.51 21.42 -36.19
C LEU A 188 10.37 21.31 -37.71
N ILE A 189 11.03 20.32 -38.33
CA ILE A 189 11.02 20.10 -39.76
C ILE A 189 10.34 18.79 -40.11
N GLU A 190 9.76 18.73 -41.29
CA GLU A 190 9.23 17.47 -41.81
C GLU A 190 10.35 16.45 -42.05
N PRO A 191 10.10 15.13 -41.87
CA PRO A 191 11.12 14.10 -42.02
C PRO A 191 11.86 14.12 -43.37
N HIS A 192 11.16 14.46 -44.43
CA HIS A 192 11.78 14.54 -45.76
C HIS A 192 12.80 15.70 -45.93
N ALA A 193 12.65 16.76 -45.10
CA ALA A 193 13.58 17.91 -45.14
C ALA A 193 14.87 17.68 -44.34
N ILE A 194 14.96 16.58 -43.55
CA ILE A 194 16.14 16.25 -42.75
C ILE A 194 17.40 16.17 -43.60
N ARG A 195 17.30 15.54 -44.76
CA ARG A 195 18.42 15.35 -45.67
C ARG A 195 19.02 16.68 -46.11
N GLU A 196 18.20 17.61 -46.60
CA GLU A 196 18.65 18.94 -47.06
C GLU A 196 19.22 19.75 -45.88
N SER A 197 18.57 19.69 -44.74
CA SER A 197 19.01 20.38 -43.51
C SER A 197 20.38 19.87 -43.05
N LEU A 198 20.65 18.57 -43.13
CA LEU A 198 21.96 18.00 -42.82
C LEU A 198 23.06 18.51 -43.75
N PHE A 199 22.80 18.65 -45.05
CA PHE A 199 23.77 19.22 -46.00
C PHE A 199 24.01 20.73 -45.72
N ALA A 200 23.06 21.44 -45.20
CA ALA A 200 23.23 22.85 -44.81
C ALA A 200 24.05 23.01 -43.52
N LEU A 201 24.02 22.00 -42.64
CA LEU A 201 24.76 22.02 -41.36
C LEU A 201 26.27 21.76 -41.57
N GLY A 202 27.06 22.25 -40.62
CA GLY A 202 28.50 22.02 -40.59
C GLY A 202 29.29 22.89 -41.61
N ARG A 203 30.60 22.65 -41.69
CA ARG A 203 31.52 23.45 -42.52
C ARG A 203 31.66 22.87 -43.93
N ALA A 204 31.41 23.66 -44.94
CA ALA A 204 31.60 23.26 -46.34
C ALA A 204 33.10 23.09 -46.67
N THR A 205 33.68 21.93 -46.39
CA THR A 205 35.09 21.63 -46.77
C THR A 205 35.19 21.44 -48.29
N LYS A 206 36.36 21.70 -48.83
CA LYS A 206 36.62 21.49 -50.27
C LYS A 206 36.38 20.02 -50.71
N GLN A 207 36.69 19.06 -49.83
CA GLN A 207 36.37 17.64 -50.06
C GLN A 207 34.86 17.38 -50.10
N ALA A 208 34.09 17.97 -49.19
CA ALA A 208 32.65 17.84 -49.20
C ALA A 208 32.02 18.48 -50.44
N GLN A 209 32.51 19.63 -50.89
CA GLN A 209 32.05 20.29 -52.13
C GLN A 209 32.26 19.43 -53.37
N VAL A 210 33.42 18.76 -53.50
CA VAL A 210 33.72 17.85 -54.61
C VAL A 210 32.77 16.64 -54.58
N LEU A 211 32.58 15.99 -53.46
CA LEU A 211 31.66 14.87 -53.38
C LEU A 211 30.20 15.29 -53.64
N THR A 212 29.75 16.44 -53.14
CA THR A 212 28.42 16.98 -53.44
C THR A 212 28.25 17.25 -54.94
N ALA A 213 29.28 17.77 -55.60
CA ALA A 213 29.24 18.01 -57.01
C ALA A 213 29.20 16.71 -57.85
N LEU A 214 29.83 15.62 -57.40
CA LEU A 214 29.72 14.30 -58.02
C LEU A 214 28.37 13.64 -57.73
N LEU A 215 27.85 13.79 -56.52
CA LEU A 215 26.56 13.23 -56.10
C LEU A 215 25.37 13.85 -56.84
N SER A 216 25.47 15.09 -57.28
CA SER A 216 24.39 15.76 -58.03
C SER A 216 24.15 15.10 -59.41
N GLU A 217 25.14 14.41 -59.96
CA GLU A 217 25.07 13.66 -61.23
C GLU A 217 25.93 12.38 -61.10
N PRO A 218 25.46 11.36 -60.34
CA PRO A 218 26.29 10.21 -59.93
C PRO A 218 26.78 9.35 -61.11
N ASP A 219 26.01 9.25 -62.18
CA ASP A 219 26.28 8.42 -63.34
C ASP A 219 27.15 9.13 -64.42
N ARG A 220 27.49 10.39 -64.16
CA ARG A 220 28.27 11.17 -65.14
C ARG A 220 29.66 11.53 -64.59
N PRO A 221 30.73 10.91 -65.05
CA PRO A 221 32.10 11.31 -64.66
C PRO A 221 32.38 12.76 -64.99
N LYS A 222 33.07 13.47 -64.09
CA LYS A 222 33.49 14.88 -64.32
C LYS A 222 34.98 14.98 -64.41
N THR A 223 35.48 15.90 -65.23
CA THR A 223 36.95 16.08 -65.35
C THR A 223 37.47 16.77 -64.04
N VAL A 224 38.77 16.55 -63.79
CA VAL A 224 39.49 17.22 -62.74
C VAL A 224 39.38 18.75 -62.87
N GLU A 225 39.40 19.27 -64.09
CA GLU A 225 39.31 20.71 -64.34
C GLU A 225 37.91 21.27 -64.08
N ASP A 226 36.85 20.52 -64.47
CA ASP A 226 35.47 20.90 -64.19
C ASP A 226 35.19 21.00 -62.59
N LEU A 227 35.72 20.03 -61.88
CA LEU A 227 35.60 20.03 -60.40
C LEU A 227 36.41 21.17 -59.76
N LYS A 228 37.57 21.54 -60.31
CA LYS A 228 38.35 22.70 -59.86
C LYS A 228 37.55 24.00 -60.02
N ILE A 229 36.96 24.17 -61.16
CA ILE A 229 36.15 25.37 -61.48
C ILE A 229 34.87 25.41 -60.58
N LYS A 230 34.08 24.33 -60.62
CA LYS A 230 32.84 24.23 -59.98
C LYS A 230 32.96 24.36 -58.43
N CYS A 231 34.02 23.80 -57.87
CA CYS A 231 34.25 23.84 -56.39
C CYS A 231 35.28 24.92 -55.98
N SER A 232 35.73 25.76 -56.89
CA SER A 232 36.72 26.80 -56.64
C SER A 232 37.96 26.26 -55.89
N LEU A 233 38.53 25.19 -56.40
CA LEU A 233 39.74 24.56 -55.88
C LEU A 233 41.00 25.24 -56.40
N LYS A 234 41.91 25.60 -55.49
CA LYS A 234 43.25 26.15 -55.87
C LYS A 234 44.25 25.06 -56.26
N SER A 235 43.96 23.81 -55.88
CA SER A 235 44.81 22.67 -56.22
C SER A 235 43.96 21.40 -56.26
N SER A 236 44.52 20.28 -56.78
CA SER A 236 43.89 18.93 -56.84
C SER A 236 44.03 18.18 -55.50
N GLU A 237 44.57 18.80 -54.47
CA GLU A 237 44.79 18.15 -53.15
C GLU A 237 43.48 17.56 -52.53
N ALA A 238 42.34 18.26 -52.65
CA ALA A 238 41.08 17.77 -52.22
C ALA A 238 40.63 16.48 -52.90
N ILE A 239 40.86 16.39 -54.23
CA ILE A 239 40.55 15.20 -55.07
C ILE A 239 41.48 14.06 -54.68
N SER A 240 42.78 14.32 -54.54
CA SER A 240 43.77 13.32 -54.12
C SER A 240 43.48 12.72 -52.77
N LYS A 241 43.07 13.56 -51.77
CA LYS A 241 42.64 13.10 -50.44
C LYS A 241 41.38 12.25 -50.50
N LEU A 242 40.42 12.55 -51.36
CA LEU A 242 39.23 11.76 -51.56
C LEU A 242 39.51 10.42 -52.19
N ARG A 243 40.47 10.37 -53.14
CA ARG A 243 40.97 9.14 -53.75
C ARG A 243 41.70 8.25 -52.77
N GLN A 244 42.55 8.81 -51.90
CA GLN A 244 43.16 8.08 -50.79
C GLN A 244 42.12 7.50 -49.76
N LYS A 245 41.04 8.15 -49.62
CA LYS A 245 39.91 7.67 -48.76
C LYS A 245 38.99 6.68 -49.52
N GLN A 246 39.32 6.29 -50.72
CA GLN A 246 38.52 5.38 -51.56
C GLN A 246 37.07 5.84 -51.81
N LEU A 247 36.81 7.15 -51.75
CA LEU A 247 35.49 7.72 -51.98
C LEU A 247 35.22 8.09 -53.44
N ILE A 248 36.28 8.19 -54.26
CA ILE A 248 36.21 8.49 -55.67
C ILE A 248 37.21 7.66 -56.43
N HIS A 249 36.91 7.34 -57.71
CA HIS A 249 37.86 6.83 -58.71
C HIS A 249 38.28 7.97 -59.57
N VAL A 250 39.60 7.94 -60.00
CA VAL A 250 40.19 8.87 -60.97
C VAL A 250 40.88 8.02 -62.01
N ASP A 251 40.31 8.04 -63.19
CA ASP A 251 40.87 7.34 -64.40
C ASP A 251 41.16 8.40 -65.42
N GLU A 252 42.47 8.57 -65.73
CA GLU A 252 43.02 9.68 -66.51
C GLU A 252 42.57 11.04 -65.95
N ASP A 253 41.63 11.73 -66.60
CA ASP A 253 41.04 13.01 -66.13
C ASP A 253 39.59 12.89 -65.62
N ALA A 254 39.01 11.68 -65.66
CA ALA A 254 37.64 11.43 -65.25
C ALA A 254 37.57 11.06 -63.78
N VAL A 255 36.74 11.75 -63.02
CA VAL A 255 36.50 11.54 -61.60
C VAL A 255 35.07 11.06 -61.43
N SER A 256 34.90 9.89 -60.77
CA SER A 256 33.62 9.27 -60.48
C SER A 256 33.53 8.84 -59.02
N LEU A 257 32.32 8.54 -58.57
CA LEU A 257 32.09 8.02 -57.19
C LEU A 257 32.53 6.56 -57.08
N ALA A 258 33.20 6.21 -56.03
CA ALA A 258 33.69 4.84 -55.75
C ALA A 258 32.66 3.92 -55.09
N SER A 259 31.56 4.44 -54.58
CA SER A 259 30.57 3.71 -53.81
C SER A 259 29.13 4.18 -54.09
N PRO A 260 28.08 3.40 -53.72
CA PRO A 260 26.68 3.80 -53.85
C PRO A 260 26.40 5.19 -53.23
N ALA A 261 25.43 5.90 -53.80
CA ALA A 261 25.11 7.27 -53.46
C ALA A 261 24.88 7.48 -51.94
N ALA A 262 24.22 6.54 -51.25
CA ALA A 262 23.98 6.61 -49.81
C ALA A 262 25.28 6.62 -48.99
N ALA A 263 26.24 5.77 -49.31
CA ALA A 263 27.53 5.73 -48.63
C ALA A 263 28.35 7.02 -48.90
N THR A 264 28.16 7.63 -50.08
CA THR A 264 28.82 8.90 -50.44
C THR A 264 28.19 10.07 -49.68
N GLU A 265 26.88 10.07 -49.50
CA GLU A 265 26.20 11.09 -48.69
C GLU A 265 26.72 11.12 -47.25
N ASP A 266 26.84 9.96 -46.58
CA ASP A 266 27.39 9.86 -45.23
C ASP A 266 28.85 10.35 -45.17
N ALA A 267 29.63 10.07 -46.21
CA ALA A 267 30.99 10.57 -46.32
C ALA A 267 31.02 12.12 -46.43
N ILE A 268 30.10 12.72 -47.18
CA ILE A 268 29.96 14.18 -47.28
C ILE A 268 29.58 14.76 -45.95
N LEU A 269 28.57 14.20 -45.27
CA LEU A 269 28.14 14.63 -43.95
C LEU A 269 29.25 14.52 -42.91
N LYS A 270 30.07 13.46 -42.96
CA LYS A 270 31.24 13.29 -42.10
C LYS A 270 32.30 14.37 -42.38
N LEU A 271 32.57 14.67 -43.63
CA LEU A 271 33.54 15.69 -44.04
C LEU A 271 33.08 17.12 -43.68
N ARG A 272 31.75 17.35 -43.58
CA ARG A 272 31.17 18.60 -43.09
C ARG A 272 31.09 18.66 -41.59
N GLY A 273 31.27 17.55 -40.89
CA GLY A 273 31.08 17.43 -39.44
C GLY A 273 29.59 17.43 -39.02
N SER A 274 28.67 17.17 -39.94
CA SER A 274 27.22 17.17 -39.68
C SER A 274 26.64 15.75 -39.55
N LEU A 275 27.39 14.71 -39.79
CA LEU A 275 26.94 13.31 -39.66
C LEU A 275 26.44 12.98 -38.28
N LYS A 276 27.04 13.56 -37.24
CA LYS A 276 26.66 13.39 -35.85
C LYS A 276 25.21 13.86 -35.50
N TYR A 277 24.60 14.67 -36.37
CA TYR A 277 23.24 15.14 -36.19
C TYR A 277 22.20 14.20 -36.84
N LYS A 278 22.65 13.33 -37.74
CA LYS A 278 21.77 12.43 -38.52
C LYS A 278 20.96 11.50 -37.61
N GLU A 279 21.64 10.84 -36.69
CA GLU A 279 20.98 9.90 -35.76
C GLU A 279 19.98 10.61 -34.85
N VAL A 280 20.33 11.82 -34.37
CA VAL A 280 19.45 12.65 -33.55
C VAL A 280 18.17 13.03 -34.29
N LEU A 281 18.30 13.56 -35.51
CA LEU A 281 17.14 13.98 -36.28
C LEU A 281 16.28 12.80 -36.76
N LEU A 282 16.87 11.66 -37.07
CA LEU A 282 16.14 10.44 -37.42
C LEU A 282 15.37 9.90 -36.19
N ALA A 283 16.01 9.80 -35.03
CA ALA A 283 15.36 9.37 -33.81
C ALA A 283 14.18 10.29 -33.41
N LEU A 284 14.33 11.61 -33.63
CA LEU A 284 13.23 12.56 -33.40
C LEU A 284 12.13 12.45 -34.46
N ALA A 285 12.43 12.05 -35.67
CA ALA A 285 11.46 11.86 -36.75
C ALA A 285 10.67 10.56 -36.62
N GLU A 286 11.27 9.53 -36.01
CA GLU A 286 10.60 8.26 -35.69
C GLU A 286 9.68 8.36 -34.50
N ALA A 287 9.81 9.41 -33.66
CA ALA A 287 9.00 9.59 -32.48
C ALA A 287 7.68 10.31 -32.82
N ASP A 288 6.56 9.84 -32.23
CA ASP A 288 5.23 10.46 -32.32
C ASP A 288 5.10 11.73 -31.46
N GLY A 289 6.10 12.62 -31.51
CA GLY A 289 6.08 13.89 -30.77
C GLY A 289 7.38 14.22 -30.03
N PRO A 290 7.32 15.22 -29.12
CA PRO A 290 8.52 15.69 -28.42
C PRO A 290 9.15 14.63 -27.52
N VAL A 291 10.46 14.44 -27.62
CA VAL A 291 11.24 13.42 -26.89
C VAL A 291 11.93 14.04 -25.68
N TRP A 292 11.96 13.30 -24.54
CA TRP A 292 12.74 13.74 -23.40
C TRP A 292 14.23 13.62 -23.66
N LYS A 293 14.99 14.60 -23.23
CA LYS A 293 16.46 14.64 -23.44
C LYS A 293 17.17 13.40 -22.94
N SER A 294 16.79 12.85 -21.76
CA SER A 294 17.38 11.64 -21.23
C SER A 294 17.07 10.40 -22.07
N ASP A 295 15.88 10.36 -22.67
CA ASP A 295 15.46 9.23 -23.51
C ASP A 295 16.20 9.29 -24.87
N LEU A 296 16.37 10.50 -25.42
CA LEU A 296 17.18 10.73 -26.61
C LEU A 296 18.65 10.33 -26.38
N TYR A 297 19.22 10.68 -25.22
CA TYR A 297 20.61 10.30 -24.88
C TYR A 297 20.77 8.79 -24.65
N ALA A 298 19.72 8.07 -24.32
CA ALA A 298 19.74 6.62 -24.22
C ALA A 298 19.65 5.91 -25.59
N GLN A 299 19.06 6.57 -26.60
CA GLN A 299 18.86 6.04 -27.94
C GLN A 299 20.04 6.35 -28.88
N VAL A 300 20.57 7.55 -28.77
CA VAL A 300 21.62 8.07 -29.67
C VAL A 300 22.76 8.70 -28.89
N ASP A 301 23.98 8.50 -29.40
CA ASP A 301 25.18 9.13 -28.84
C ASP A 301 25.25 10.61 -29.26
N THR A 302 24.76 11.47 -28.38
CA THR A 302 24.69 12.91 -28.59
C THR A 302 25.02 13.71 -27.30
N ASP A 303 25.32 14.98 -27.48
CA ASP A 303 25.63 15.92 -26.41
C ASP A 303 24.77 17.19 -26.44
N LEU A 304 24.77 17.95 -25.35
CA LEU A 304 24.00 19.19 -25.25
C LEU A 304 24.47 20.25 -26.26
N LYS A 305 25.76 20.22 -26.67
CA LYS A 305 26.32 21.14 -27.65
C LYS A 305 25.71 20.87 -29.02
N SER A 306 25.60 19.61 -29.42
CA SER A 306 24.96 19.19 -30.68
C SER A 306 23.50 19.58 -30.71
N LEU A 307 22.75 19.35 -29.65
CA LEU A 307 21.34 19.75 -29.56
C LEU A 307 21.14 21.27 -29.64
N ARG A 308 21.99 22.06 -28.99
CA ARG A 308 21.97 23.53 -29.09
C ARG A 308 22.28 24.03 -30.49
N GLN A 309 23.18 23.35 -31.21
CA GLN A 309 23.48 23.69 -32.60
C GLN A 309 22.28 23.40 -33.52
N LEU A 310 21.59 22.30 -33.31
CA LEU A 310 20.34 21.99 -34.03
C LEU A 310 19.24 23.01 -33.70
N GLN A 311 19.15 23.45 -32.46
CA GLN A 311 18.23 24.51 -32.07
C GLN A 311 18.54 25.87 -32.69
N GLN A 312 19.83 26.24 -32.72
CA GLN A 312 20.30 27.45 -33.42
C GLN A 312 20.04 27.42 -34.92
N ALA A 313 20.09 26.22 -35.52
CA ALA A 313 19.74 26.02 -36.91
C ALA A 313 18.22 25.98 -37.17
N GLY A 314 17.38 26.11 -36.15
CA GLY A 314 15.92 26.09 -36.26
C GLY A 314 15.32 24.71 -36.55
N LEU A 315 16.09 23.62 -36.38
CA LEU A 315 15.68 22.26 -36.71
C LEU A 315 14.97 21.55 -35.53
N VAL A 316 15.25 21.97 -34.28
CA VAL A 316 14.65 21.44 -33.10
C VAL A 316 14.28 22.55 -32.12
N ARG A 317 13.26 22.31 -31.30
CA ARG A 317 12.87 23.17 -30.18
C ARG A 317 13.23 22.46 -28.89
N ILE A 318 13.83 23.15 -27.94
CA ILE A 318 14.18 22.65 -26.62
C ILE A 318 13.39 23.45 -25.60
N GLU A 319 12.46 22.80 -24.90
CA GLU A 319 11.64 23.41 -23.87
C GLU A 319 11.80 22.69 -22.53
N GLN A 320 11.82 23.45 -21.43
CA GLN A 320 11.76 22.87 -20.10
C GLN A 320 10.32 22.54 -19.73
N ARG A 321 10.01 21.29 -19.55
CA ARG A 321 8.71 20.79 -19.13
C ARG A 321 8.79 19.95 -17.87
N SER A 322 7.66 19.83 -17.19
CA SER A 322 7.54 18.97 -16.00
C SER A 322 7.44 17.51 -16.44
N ARG A 323 8.41 16.69 -16.07
CA ARG A 323 8.38 15.25 -16.33
C ARG A 323 7.73 14.53 -15.16
N TYR A 324 6.67 13.78 -15.43
CA TYR A 324 6.03 12.88 -14.47
C TYR A 324 6.87 11.61 -14.31
N ARG A 325 7.20 11.27 -13.05
CA ARG A 325 7.87 10.03 -12.70
C ARG A 325 6.82 8.94 -12.50
N ASP A 326 6.34 8.39 -13.62
CA ASP A 326 5.31 7.36 -13.58
C ASP A 326 5.85 6.09 -12.92
N PRO A 327 5.22 5.57 -11.87
CA PRO A 327 5.58 4.29 -11.28
C PRO A 327 5.40 3.09 -12.23
N LEU A 328 4.56 3.22 -13.26
CA LEU A 328 4.23 2.18 -14.24
C LEU A 328 5.01 2.32 -15.55
N MET A 329 5.88 3.33 -15.65
CA MET A 329 6.67 3.64 -16.85
C MET A 329 7.51 2.44 -17.30
N GLY A 330 7.51 2.19 -18.61
CA GLY A 330 8.30 1.12 -19.24
C GLY A 330 7.66 -0.27 -19.15
N ARG A 331 6.41 -0.37 -18.69
CA ARG A 331 5.62 -1.60 -18.71
C ARG A 331 4.46 -1.44 -19.69
N THR A 332 4.36 -2.35 -20.65
CA THR A 332 3.18 -2.46 -21.52
C THR A 332 2.21 -3.46 -20.91
N TYR A 333 0.96 -3.08 -20.80
CA TYR A 333 -0.10 -3.94 -20.28
C TYR A 333 -1.07 -4.28 -21.43
N PRO A 334 -1.29 -5.57 -21.75
CA PRO A 334 -2.27 -5.94 -22.76
C PRO A 334 -3.66 -5.45 -22.35
N VAL A 335 -4.35 -4.82 -23.28
CA VAL A 335 -5.73 -4.35 -23.04
C VAL A 335 -6.64 -5.55 -22.85
N THR A 336 -7.43 -5.54 -21.78
CA THR A 336 -8.38 -6.61 -21.45
C THR A 336 -9.80 -6.12 -21.58
N HIS A 337 -10.67 -6.98 -22.17
CA HIS A 337 -12.09 -6.69 -22.34
C HIS A 337 -12.92 -7.29 -21.20
N PRO A 338 -14.12 -6.72 -20.91
CA PRO A 338 -14.99 -7.24 -19.86
C PRO A 338 -15.55 -8.61 -20.25
N PRO A 339 -15.28 -9.68 -19.49
CA PRO A 339 -15.88 -10.98 -19.74
C PRO A 339 -17.38 -10.98 -19.43
N ARG A 340 -18.13 -11.97 -19.92
CA ARG A 340 -19.52 -12.19 -19.51
C ARG A 340 -19.58 -12.55 -18.03
N LEU A 341 -20.49 -11.92 -17.30
CA LEU A 341 -20.73 -12.25 -15.91
C LEU A 341 -21.47 -13.57 -15.78
N THR A 342 -21.11 -14.35 -14.77
CA THR A 342 -21.93 -15.51 -14.35
C THR A 342 -23.24 -15.03 -13.74
N GLY A 343 -24.23 -15.93 -13.60
CA GLY A 343 -25.50 -15.57 -12.98
C GLY A 343 -25.36 -15.01 -11.55
N GLN A 344 -24.39 -15.50 -10.76
CA GLN A 344 -24.10 -14.96 -9.43
C GLN A 344 -23.46 -13.58 -9.51
N GLN A 345 -22.44 -13.43 -10.34
CA GLN A 345 -21.78 -12.15 -10.57
C GLN A 345 -22.76 -11.09 -11.08
N GLN A 346 -23.69 -11.48 -11.96
CA GLN A 346 -24.71 -10.57 -12.49
C GLN A 346 -25.64 -10.08 -11.38
N ARG A 347 -26.16 -10.97 -10.52
CA ARG A 347 -27.01 -10.57 -9.38
C ARG A 347 -26.26 -9.59 -8.44
N VAL A 348 -25.03 -9.91 -8.09
CA VAL A 348 -24.17 -9.05 -7.25
C VAL A 348 -23.95 -7.70 -7.91
N TRP A 349 -23.63 -7.71 -9.20
CA TRP A 349 -23.42 -6.48 -9.96
C TRP A 349 -24.69 -5.61 -10.03
N ASP A 350 -25.84 -6.19 -10.26
CA ASP A 350 -27.09 -5.44 -10.34
C ASP A 350 -27.44 -4.76 -8.99
N GLU A 351 -27.21 -5.44 -7.87
CA GLU A 351 -27.35 -4.87 -6.51
C GLU A 351 -26.40 -3.69 -6.28
N ILE A 352 -25.14 -3.82 -6.67
CA ILE A 352 -24.16 -2.75 -6.54
C ILE A 352 -24.54 -1.59 -7.45
N ARG A 353 -24.86 -1.85 -8.72
CA ARG A 353 -25.15 -0.83 -9.73
C ARG A 353 -26.31 0.07 -9.33
N VAL A 354 -27.40 -0.52 -8.81
CA VAL A 354 -28.58 0.23 -8.37
C VAL A 354 -28.22 1.20 -7.23
N ARG A 355 -27.35 0.81 -6.32
CA ARG A 355 -27.01 1.60 -5.12
C ARG A 355 -25.78 2.49 -5.29
N LEU A 356 -24.91 2.20 -6.24
CA LEU A 356 -23.70 2.98 -6.52
C LEU A 356 -24.04 4.45 -6.81
N PHE A 357 -25.21 4.71 -7.39
CA PHE A 357 -25.68 6.04 -7.78
C PHE A 357 -27.02 6.44 -7.13
N ALA A 358 -27.65 5.56 -6.35
CA ALA A 358 -28.93 5.83 -5.69
C ALA A 358 -28.82 6.81 -4.50
N SER A 359 -27.65 6.97 -3.92
CA SER A 359 -27.33 8.11 -3.11
C SER A 359 -27.28 9.30 -4.06
N GLY A 360 -28.40 10.08 -4.12
CA GLY A 360 -28.44 11.38 -4.76
C GLY A 360 -27.35 12.23 -4.15
N VAL A 361 -26.14 12.10 -4.71
CA VAL A 361 -25.03 12.94 -4.38
C VAL A 361 -25.36 14.27 -5.00
N ALA A 362 -26.00 15.14 -4.21
CA ALA A 362 -25.74 16.56 -4.37
C ALA A 362 -24.22 16.66 -4.48
N ALA A 363 -23.73 17.06 -5.64
CA ALA A 363 -22.33 17.43 -5.78
C ALA A 363 -22.01 18.22 -4.51
N TYR A 364 -20.89 17.88 -3.90
CA TYR A 364 -20.38 18.59 -2.72
C TYR A 364 -20.15 20.03 -3.21
N ASP A 365 -21.26 20.81 -3.19
CA ASP A 365 -21.25 22.18 -3.66
C ASP A 365 -20.69 23.00 -2.51
N ASP A 366 -19.43 23.37 -2.66
CA ASP A 366 -18.65 24.13 -1.69
C ASP A 366 -19.19 25.55 -1.47
N THR A 367 -20.19 25.97 -2.24
CA THR A 367 -20.63 27.38 -2.25
C THR A 367 -21.54 27.76 -1.09
N ASP A 368 -22.16 26.80 -0.37
CA ASP A 368 -23.22 27.13 0.62
C ASP A 368 -22.86 26.79 2.08
N SER A 369 -21.61 26.43 2.40
CA SER A 369 -21.24 25.87 3.70
C SER A 369 -20.52 26.80 4.69
N ALA A 370 -20.37 28.07 4.37
CA ALA A 370 -19.64 29.01 5.23
C ALA A 370 -20.39 29.40 6.55
N SER A 371 -21.66 29.03 6.70
CA SER A 371 -22.49 29.47 7.84
C SER A 371 -22.92 28.36 8.80
N ARG A 372 -22.54 27.09 8.57
CA ARG A 372 -22.94 25.98 9.46
C ARG A 372 -21.76 25.42 10.25
N SER A 373 -21.92 25.37 11.57
CA SER A 373 -20.97 24.71 12.46
C SER A 373 -20.78 23.23 12.08
N PRO A 374 -19.59 22.64 12.34
CA PRO A 374 -19.27 21.26 11.94
C PRO A 374 -20.17 20.18 12.57
N GLU A 375 -21.02 20.55 13.49
CA GLU A 375 -21.80 19.61 14.33
C GLU A 375 -23.03 18.99 13.67
N TYR A 376 -23.49 19.51 12.51
CA TYR A 376 -24.70 18.98 11.90
C TYR A 376 -24.62 18.93 10.37
N ARG A 377 -24.00 17.86 9.84
CA ARG A 377 -24.24 17.46 8.46
C ARG A 377 -25.11 16.20 8.46
N PRO A 378 -26.24 16.18 7.74
CA PRO A 378 -26.99 14.95 7.58
C PRO A 378 -26.06 13.88 6.99
N ALA A 379 -26.00 12.73 7.63
CA ALA A 379 -25.20 11.60 7.15
C ALA A 379 -25.63 11.28 5.71
N ILE A 380 -24.75 11.57 4.73
CA ILE A 380 -24.97 11.16 3.35
C ILE A 380 -25.04 9.63 3.38
N ARG A 381 -26.13 9.05 2.87
CA ARG A 381 -26.29 7.60 2.83
C ARG A 381 -25.32 7.03 1.80
N SER A 382 -24.12 6.66 2.24
CA SER A 382 -23.16 5.93 1.43
C SER A 382 -23.58 4.46 1.29
N ALA A 383 -23.53 3.92 0.07
CA ALA A 383 -23.73 2.50 -0.16
C ALA A 383 -22.50 1.73 0.35
N ARG A 384 -22.74 0.71 1.19
CA ARG A 384 -21.66 -0.07 1.81
C ARG A 384 -21.96 -1.56 1.67
N PHE A 385 -21.02 -2.30 1.09
CA PHE A 385 -21.16 -3.70 0.77
C PHE A 385 -20.06 -4.53 1.41
N LEU A 386 -20.41 -5.74 1.85
CA LEU A 386 -19.49 -6.83 2.11
C LEU A 386 -19.66 -7.85 0.98
N LEU A 387 -18.64 -7.95 0.11
CA LEU A 387 -18.61 -8.92 -0.97
C LEU A 387 -17.89 -10.20 -0.49
N HIS A 388 -18.65 -11.18 -0.04
CA HIS A 388 -18.17 -12.48 0.38
C HIS A 388 -18.19 -13.42 -0.82
N GLY A 389 -17.02 -13.79 -1.32
CA GLY A 389 -16.94 -14.70 -2.48
C GLY A 389 -15.77 -15.65 -2.35
N ALA A 390 -15.99 -16.92 -2.71
CA ALA A 390 -14.95 -17.94 -2.69
C ALA A 390 -13.68 -17.48 -3.45
N THR A 391 -12.54 -18.08 -3.13
CA THR A 391 -11.31 -17.84 -3.87
C THR A 391 -11.52 -18.29 -5.34
N GLY A 392 -11.35 -17.37 -6.29
CA GLY A 392 -11.62 -17.64 -7.71
C GLY A 392 -13.08 -17.42 -8.14
N SER A 393 -13.96 -16.83 -7.31
CA SER A 393 -15.32 -16.46 -7.70
C SER A 393 -15.43 -15.28 -8.65
N GLY A 394 -14.32 -14.61 -8.94
CA GLY A 394 -14.28 -13.45 -9.84
C GLY A 394 -14.64 -12.11 -9.18
N LYS A 395 -14.38 -11.93 -7.87
CA LYS A 395 -14.56 -10.65 -7.16
C LYS A 395 -13.92 -9.47 -7.91
N THR A 396 -12.75 -9.69 -8.49
CA THR A 396 -12.01 -8.65 -9.23
C THR A 396 -12.79 -8.13 -10.43
N GLU A 397 -13.56 -8.97 -11.13
CA GLU A 397 -14.41 -8.49 -12.23
C GLU A 397 -15.54 -7.58 -11.73
N ILE A 398 -16.12 -7.87 -10.56
CA ILE A 398 -17.09 -6.96 -9.92
C ILE A 398 -16.44 -5.61 -9.59
N TYR A 399 -15.19 -5.63 -9.10
CA TYR A 399 -14.43 -4.39 -8.88
C TYR A 399 -14.23 -3.61 -10.17
N HIS A 400 -13.82 -4.26 -11.25
CA HIS A 400 -13.64 -3.63 -12.56
C HIS A 400 -14.94 -3.00 -13.07
N ARG A 401 -16.10 -3.69 -12.92
CA ARG A 401 -17.42 -3.14 -13.29
C ARG A 401 -17.77 -1.92 -12.45
N ALA A 402 -17.55 -1.97 -11.14
CA ALA A 402 -17.82 -0.84 -10.25
C ALA A 402 -16.94 0.37 -10.57
N ILE A 403 -15.64 0.15 -10.85
CA ILE A 403 -14.72 1.19 -11.30
C ILE A 403 -15.19 1.78 -12.63
N ALA A 404 -15.46 0.95 -13.65
CA ALA A 404 -15.90 1.42 -14.96
C ALA A 404 -17.15 2.30 -14.87
N ALA A 405 -18.14 1.88 -14.07
CA ALA A 405 -19.36 2.65 -13.83
C ALA A 405 -19.05 3.99 -13.11
N THR A 406 -18.17 3.97 -12.11
CA THR A 406 -17.73 5.18 -11.39
C THR A 406 -17.05 6.18 -12.33
N LEU A 407 -16.15 5.70 -13.20
CA LEU A 407 -15.46 6.52 -14.18
C LEU A 407 -16.39 7.09 -15.26
N ALA A 408 -17.43 6.34 -15.65
CA ALA A 408 -18.46 6.80 -16.59
C ALA A 408 -19.25 7.99 -16.04
N HIS A 409 -19.31 8.14 -14.70
CA HIS A 409 -19.95 9.29 -14.03
C HIS A 409 -18.94 10.39 -13.65
N ASN A 410 -17.78 10.42 -14.29
CA ASN A 410 -16.71 11.39 -14.05
C ASN A 410 -16.24 11.44 -12.58
N ARG A 411 -16.32 10.28 -11.87
CA ARG A 411 -15.81 10.11 -10.52
C ARG A 411 -14.58 9.22 -10.52
N GLN A 412 -13.87 9.21 -9.41
CA GLN A 412 -12.59 8.54 -9.23
C GLN A 412 -12.71 7.41 -8.20
N ALA A 413 -11.77 6.47 -8.24
CA ALA A 413 -11.79 5.31 -7.36
C ALA A 413 -10.46 5.11 -6.62
N ILE A 414 -10.57 4.56 -5.39
CA ILE A 414 -9.44 4.01 -4.62
C ILE A 414 -9.63 2.51 -4.51
N VAL A 415 -8.57 1.76 -4.78
CA VAL A 415 -8.51 0.32 -4.57
C VAL A 415 -7.40 0.00 -3.60
N LEU A 416 -7.77 -0.44 -2.40
CA LEU A 416 -6.84 -0.91 -1.40
C LEU A 416 -6.61 -2.41 -1.57
N VAL A 417 -5.35 -2.79 -1.65
CA VAL A 417 -4.91 -4.19 -1.66
C VAL A 417 -3.85 -4.39 -0.58
N PRO A 418 -3.75 -5.56 0.06
CA PRO A 418 -2.65 -5.83 0.98
C PRO A 418 -1.29 -5.64 0.30
N GLU A 419 -0.30 -5.10 1.00
CA GLU A 419 1.01 -4.76 0.41
C GLU A 419 1.65 -5.96 -0.30
N ILE A 420 1.49 -7.17 0.25
CA ILE A 420 1.99 -8.42 -0.33
C ILE A 420 1.21 -8.82 -1.59
N ALA A 421 -0.07 -8.46 -1.69
CA ALA A 421 -0.91 -8.75 -2.84
C ALA A 421 -0.77 -7.71 -3.97
N LEU A 422 -0.05 -6.61 -3.73
CA LEU A 422 0.24 -5.59 -4.76
C LEU A 422 1.37 -6.08 -5.68
N THR A 423 1.11 -7.19 -6.35
CA THR A 423 2.03 -7.80 -7.32
C THR A 423 1.92 -7.11 -8.68
N PRO A 424 2.94 -7.25 -9.56
CA PRO A 424 2.84 -6.80 -10.94
C PRO A 424 1.62 -7.36 -11.68
N GLN A 425 1.23 -8.61 -11.40
CA GLN A 425 0.03 -9.24 -11.97
C GLN A 425 -1.25 -8.52 -11.54
N THR A 426 -1.36 -8.17 -10.25
CA THR A 426 -2.52 -7.39 -9.76
C THR A 426 -2.58 -6.04 -10.44
N VAL A 427 -1.47 -5.32 -10.51
CA VAL A 427 -1.39 -4.02 -11.19
C VAL A 427 -1.74 -4.16 -12.68
N ALA A 428 -1.21 -5.19 -13.36
CA ALA A 428 -1.46 -5.45 -14.77
C ALA A 428 -2.95 -5.67 -15.08
N ARG A 429 -3.69 -6.38 -14.21
CA ARG A 429 -5.14 -6.59 -14.38
C ARG A 429 -5.92 -5.27 -14.40
N PHE A 430 -5.58 -4.33 -13.54
CA PHE A 430 -6.25 -3.03 -13.53
C PHE A 430 -5.73 -2.09 -14.63
N ALA A 431 -4.43 -2.05 -14.87
CA ALA A 431 -3.84 -1.20 -15.90
C ALA A 431 -4.27 -1.65 -17.32
N GLY A 432 -4.36 -2.96 -17.57
CA GLY A 432 -4.89 -3.49 -18.84
C GLY A 432 -6.39 -3.20 -19.03
N ARG A 433 -7.15 -3.11 -17.93
CA ARG A 433 -8.58 -2.79 -18.00
C ARG A 433 -8.85 -1.29 -18.15
N PHE A 434 -7.99 -0.43 -17.59
CA PHE A 434 -8.11 1.02 -17.60
C PHE A 434 -6.79 1.67 -18.03
N PRO A 435 -6.40 1.54 -19.31
CA PRO A 435 -5.16 2.10 -19.83
C PRO A 435 -5.05 3.59 -19.51
N ASP A 436 -3.87 4.05 -19.10
CA ASP A 436 -3.51 5.45 -18.81
C ASP A 436 -4.34 6.14 -17.71
N ARG A 437 -5.24 5.41 -17.03
CA ARG A 437 -6.12 5.96 -15.99
C ARG A 437 -5.74 5.52 -14.58
N VAL A 438 -4.79 4.60 -14.46
CA VAL A 438 -4.40 3.95 -13.19
C VAL A 438 -3.03 4.44 -12.74
N SER A 439 -2.87 4.67 -11.44
CA SER A 439 -1.55 4.81 -10.83
C SER A 439 -1.48 4.04 -9.50
N VAL A 440 -0.25 3.84 -8.99
CA VAL A 440 -0.02 3.05 -7.78
C VAL A 440 0.64 3.86 -6.67
N ILE A 441 0.27 3.54 -5.39
CA ILE A 441 0.90 4.09 -4.19
C ILE A 441 1.28 2.95 -3.25
N HIS A 442 2.59 2.75 -3.02
CA HIS A 442 3.11 1.73 -2.11
C HIS A 442 4.44 2.15 -1.47
N SER A 443 4.90 1.40 -0.47
CA SER A 443 6.14 1.68 0.29
C SER A 443 7.41 1.70 -0.59
N GLY A 444 7.46 0.90 -1.66
CA GLY A 444 8.59 0.80 -2.58
C GLY A 444 8.81 1.99 -3.52
N LEU A 445 7.86 2.95 -3.60
CA LEU A 445 8.03 4.16 -4.41
C LEU A 445 9.01 5.12 -3.75
N ASN A 446 9.89 5.73 -4.55
CA ASN A 446 10.72 6.82 -4.06
C ASN A 446 9.91 8.10 -3.80
N SER A 447 10.48 9.01 -3.00
CA SER A 447 9.77 10.24 -2.58
C SER A 447 9.32 11.10 -3.77
N GLY A 448 10.08 11.11 -4.86
CA GLY A 448 9.74 11.87 -6.06
C GLY A 448 8.55 11.28 -6.82
N GLN A 449 8.50 9.95 -6.98
CA GLN A 449 7.35 9.26 -7.58
C GLN A 449 6.09 9.48 -6.75
N ARG A 450 6.18 9.30 -5.41
CA ARG A 450 5.04 9.57 -4.50
C ARG A 450 4.52 10.99 -4.63
N TYR A 451 5.42 11.98 -4.71
CA TYR A 451 5.04 13.37 -4.88
C TYR A 451 4.34 13.62 -6.21
N ASP A 452 4.85 13.06 -7.30
CA ASP A 452 4.25 13.25 -8.62
C ASP A 452 2.88 12.58 -8.74
N VAL A 453 2.72 11.35 -8.19
CA VAL A 453 1.41 10.67 -8.12
C VAL A 453 0.46 11.50 -7.25
N TRP A 454 0.89 11.94 -6.06
CA TRP A 454 0.08 12.77 -5.15
C TRP A 454 -0.40 14.06 -5.85
N ARG A 455 0.50 14.75 -6.56
CA ARG A 455 0.17 15.97 -7.29
C ARG A 455 -0.86 15.73 -8.40
N LYS A 456 -0.61 14.75 -9.27
CA LYS A 456 -1.53 14.40 -10.36
C LYS A 456 -2.90 13.92 -9.87
N THR A 457 -2.91 13.19 -8.75
CA THR A 457 -4.16 12.78 -8.12
C THR A 457 -4.95 13.98 -7.62
N ARG A 458 -4.30 14.92 -6.93
CA ARG A 458 -4.91 16.16 -6.46
C ARG A 458 -5.46 17.00 -7.62
N ASP A 459 -4.71 17.08 -8.71
CA ASP A 459 -5.10 17.84 -9.90
C ASP A 459 -6.17 17.12 -10.74
N GLY A 460 -6.62 15.92 -10.30
CA GLY A 460 -7.68 15.12 -10.94
C GLY A 460 -7.27 14.46 -12.25
N GLU A 461 -5.96 14.35 -12.53
CA GLU A 461 -5.41 13.72 -13.73
C GLU A 461 -5.34 12.19 -13.64
N ILE A 462 -5.43 11.60 -12.44
CA ILE A 462 -5.45 10.15 -12.20
C ILE A 462 -6.86 9.76 -11.73
N ASP A 463 -7.44 8.79 -12.39
CA ASP A 463 -8.81 8.36 -12.11
C ASP A 463 -8.90 7.21 -11.10
N VAL A 464 -7.90 6.31 -11.08
CA VAL A 464 -7.88 5.14 -10.21
C VAL A 464 -6.54 5.06 -9.49
N ILE A 465 -6.58 5.05 -8.17
CA ILE A 465 -5.41 4.81 -7.33
C ILE A 465 -5.49 3.41 -6.75
N ILE A 466 -4.44 2.62 -6.98
CA ILE A 466 -4.28 1.29 -6.38
C ILE A 466 -3.12 1.33 -5.39
N GLY A 467 -3.28 0.71 -4.24
CA GLY A 467 -2.16 0.63 -3.32
C GLY A 467 -2.48 -0.02 -1.98
N ALA A 468 -1.47 -0.02 -1.12
CA ALA A 468 -1.62 -0.46 0.25
C ALA A 468 -2.42 0.59 1.07
N ARG A 469 -2.60 0.35 2.35
CA ARG A 469 -3.35 1.22 3.27
C ARG A 469 -3.09 2.73 3.11
N SER A 470 -1.86 3.14 2.78
CA SER A 470 -1.51 4.55 2.59
C SER A 470 -2.13 5.19 1.35
N ALA A 471 -2.56 4.39 0.37
CA ALA A 471 -3.25 4.89 -0.83
C ALA A 471 -4.61 5.53 -0.50
N LEU A 472 -5.21 5.15 0.64
CA LEU A 472 -6.46 5.74 1.13
C LEU A 472 -6.39 7.26 1.31
N PHE A 473 -5.23 7.78 1.64
CA PHE A 473 -5.02 9.22 1.91
C PHE A 473 -4.67 10.04 0.66
N ALA A 474 -4.73 9.44 -0.52
CA ALA A 474 -4.52 10.15 -1.78
C ALA A 474 -5.52 11.31 -1.93
N PRO A 475 -5.10 12.49 -2.39
CA PRO A 475 -5.97 13.68 -2.46
C PRO A 475 -6.88 13.63 -3.69
N ILE A 476 -7.83 12.72 -3.68
CA ILE A 476 -8.79 12.50 -4.77
C ILE A 476 -9.94 13.50 -4.64
N PRO A 477 -10.13 14.42 -5.60
CA PRO A 477 -11.15 15.47 -5.49
C PRO A 477 -12.57 14.97 -5.78
N ARG A 478 -12.75 13.94 -6.61
CA ARG A 478 -14.07 13.45 -7.05
C ARG A 478 -14.27 11.98 -6.68
N LEU A 479 -13.97 11.63 -5.44
CA LEU A 479 -14.06 10.24 -4.97
C LEU A 479 -15.50 9.71 -5.08
N GLY A 480 -15.69 8.57 -5.75
CA GLY A 480 -16.97 7.91 -5.93
C GLY A 480 -17.00 6.47 -5.42
N LEU A 481 -15.84 5.84 -5.35
CA LEU A 481 -15.74 4.42 -5.00
C LEU A 481 -14.48 4.14 -4.18
N ILE A 482 -14.64 3.37 -3.11
CA ILE A 482 -13.53 2.79 -2.34
C ILE A 482 -13.72 1.28 -2.34
N ILE A 483 -12.68 0.56 -2.75
CA ILE A 483 -12.64 -0.91 -2.69
C ILE A 483 -11.54 -1.30 -1.71
N VAL A 484 -11.83 -2.24 -0.82
CA VAL A 484 -10.85 -2.86 0.08
C VAL A 484 -10.86 -4.35 -0.22
N ASP A 485 -9.89 -4.81 -0.97
CA ASP A 485 -9.74 -6.23 -1.29
C ASP A 485 -9.05 -6.98 -0.16
N GLU A 486 -9.40 -8.27 0.03
CA GLU A 486 -8.91 -9.09 1.16
C GLU A 486 -9.05 -8.36 2.51
N GLU A 487 -10.27 -7.84 2.79
CA GLU A 487 -10.52 -6.93 3.93
C GLU A 487 -10.13 -7.53 5.30
N HIS A 488 -10.10 -8.86 5.43
CA HIS A 488 -9.71 -9.58 6.64
C HIS A 488 -8.21 -9.41 7.00
N GLU A 489 -7.40 -8.87 6.09
CA GLU A 489 -5.97 -8.76 6.29
C GLU A 489 -5.57 -7.79 7.41
N ALA A 490 -4.79 -8.30 8.36
CA ALA A 490 -4.31 -7.52 9.49
C ALA A 490 -3.42 -6.33 9.10
N THR A 491 -2.84 -6.36 7.89
CA THR A 491 -1.94 -5.30 7.38
C THR A 491 -2.64 -3.98 7.10
N TYR A 492 -3.98 -3.94 7.07
CA TYR A 492 -4.75 -2.70 6.98
C TYR A 492 -4.70 -1.89 8.27
N LYS A 493 -4.42 -2.51 9.40
CA LYS A 493 -4.11 -1.80 10.65
C LYS A 493 -2.66 -1.31 10.62
N GLN A 494 -2.45 -0.03 10.95
CA GLN A 494 -1.12 0.52 11.19
C GLN A 494 -0.57 -0.07 12.48
N ASP A 495 0.46 -0.87 12.38
CA ASP A 495 1.20 -1.40 13.52
C ASP A 495 2.70 -1.27 13.21
N THR A 496 3.33 -0.24 13.74
CA THR A 496 4.77 -0.02 13.60
C THR A 496 5.40 0.06 14.97
N ASP A 497 6.43 -0.74 15.19
CA ASP A 497 7.26 -0.71 16.39
C ASP A 497 8.30 0.44 16.37
N GLU A 498 8.12 1.47 15.53
CA GLU A 498 9.04 2.59 15.46
C GLU A 498 8.94 3.47 16.69
N TRP A 499 10.06 3.55 17.40
CA TRP A 499 10.21 4.28 18.66
C TRP A 499 10.31 5.79 18.40
N GLY A 500 9.56 6.58 19.17
CA GLY A 500 9.70 8.06 19.22
C GLY A 500 8.87 8.83 18.19
N SER A 501 8.04 8.17 17.39
CA SER A 501 7.08 8.82 16.52
C SER A 501 5.67 8.78 17.15
N PHE A 502 4.98 9.93 17.18
CA PHE A 502 3.53 10.00 17.46
C PHE A 502 2.76 9.45 16.26
N THR A 503 2.94 8.17 15.95
CA THR A 503 2.28 7.54 14.82
C THR A 503 0.83 7.24 15.18
N VAL A 504 -0.10 7.60 14.32
CA VAL A 504 -1.52 7.23 14.45
C VAL A 504 -1.70 5.75 14.10
N PHE A 505 -2.22 4.95 15.03
CA PHE A 505 -2.49 3.53 14.82
C PHE A 505 -3.87 3.31 14.21
N TYR A 506 -4.08 3.84 13.00
CA TYR A 506 -5.35 3.74 12.30
C TYR A 506 -5.56 2.37 11.63
N ASP A 507 -6.82 2.02 11.45
CA ASP A 507 -7.24 0.92 10.58
C ASP A 507 -7.81 1.49 9.27
N ALA A 508 -7.22 1.12 8.15
CA ALA A 508 -7.61 1.66 6.84
C ALA A 508 -9.06 1.32 6.48
N ARG A 509 -9.62 0.21 6.97
CA ARG A 509 -11.03 -0.19 6.75
C ARG A 509 -11.99 0.77 7.44
N THR A 510 -11.71 1.06 8.71
CA THR A 510 -12.50 2.00 9.52
C THR A 510 -12.41 3.42 8.98
N VAL A 511 -11.21 3.85 8.56
CA VAL A 511 -11.02 5.16 7.93
C VAL A 511 -11.68 5.23 6.56
N ALA A 512 -11.62 4.16 5.74
CA ALA A 512 -12.29 4.07 4.44
C ALA A 512 -13.81 4.18 4.56
N GLU A 513 -14.39 3.56 5.59
CA GLU A 513 -15.82 3.70 5.86
C GLU A 513 -16.20 5.13 6.25
N GLN A 514 -15.41 5.77 7.11
CA GLN A 514 -15.66 7.16 7.47
C GLN A 514 -15.44 8.09 6.28
N MET A 515 -14.43 7.84 5.46
CA MET A 515 -14.22 8.57 4.22
C MET A 515 -15.42 8.43 3.28
N ALA A 516 -15.95 7.21 3.11
CA ALA A 516 -17.15 6.97 2.31
C ALA A 516 -18.37 7.74 2.84
N ARG A 517 -18.53 7.83 4.16
CA ARG A 517 -19.60 8.64 4.79
C ARG A 517 -19.44 10.13 4.53
N VAL A 518 -18.22 10.67 4.63
CA VAL A 518 -17.94 12.10 4.44
C VAL A 518 -18.08 12.49 2.97
N THR A 519 -17.64 11.64 2.05
CA THR A 519 -17.63 11.93 0.59
C THR A 519 -18.88 11.46 -0.14
N GLY A 520 -19.75 10.66 0.50
CA GLY A 520 -20.87 10.00 -0.16
C GLY A 520 -20.45 8.90 -1.15
N SER A 521 -19.22 8.40 -1.05
CA SER A 521 -18.70 7.36 -1.94
C SER A 521 -19.28 6.00 -1.60
N CYS A 522 -19.32 5.08 -2.56
CA CYS A 522 -19.60 3.68 -2.33
C CYS A 522 -18.38 2.98 -1.72
N LEU A 523 -18.61 2.08 -0.76
CA LEU A 523 -17.59 1.23 -0.17
C LEU A 523 -17.88 -0.24 -0.46
N ILE A 524 -16.89 -0.95 -0.98
CA ILE A 524 -16.94 -2.41 -1.18
C ILE A 524 -15.79 -3.03 -0.39
N LEU A 525 -16.14 -3.81 0.62
CA LEU A 525 -15.21 -4.67 1.36
C LEU A 525 -15.28 -6.07 0.76
N GLY A 526 -14.19 -6.56 0.17
CA GLY A 526 -14.18 -7.86 -0.50
C GLY A 526 -13.29 -8.86 0.21
N SER A 527 -13.78 -10.08 0.41
CA SER A 527 -13.03 -11.17 1.01
C SER A 527 -13.56 -12.54 0.63
N ALA A 528 -12.68 -13.55 0.62
CA ALA A 528 -13.11 -14.96 0.59
C ALA A 528 -13.39 -15.49 2.01
N THR A 529 -12.80 -14.86 3.01
CA THR A 529 -12.89 -15.22 4.43
C THR A 529 -13.08 -13.94 5.24
N PRO A 530 -14.26 -13.33 5.22
CA PRO A 530 -14.50 -12.06 5.89
C PRO A 530 -14.02 -12.04 7.33
N SER A 531 -13.63 -10.86 7.84
CA SER A 531 -13.41 -10.70 9.27
C SER A 531 -14.74 -10.85 10.03
N LEU A 532 -14.68 -11.37 11.26
CA LEU A 532 -15.87 -11.45 12.09
C LEU A 532 -16.53 -10.08 12.26
N ASP A 533 -15.72 -9.02 12.40
CA ASP A 533 -16.22 -7.65 12.56
C ASP A 533 -17.04 -7.20 11.34
N ALA A 534 -16.55 -7.44 10.12
CA ALA A 534 -17.24 -7.06 8.89
C ALA A 534 -18.50 -7.91 8.68
N TYR A 535 -18.41 -9.23 8.94
CA TYR A 535 -19.54 -10.13 8.76
C TYR A 535 -20.64 -9.88 9.80
N HIS A 536 -20.28 -9.65 11.07
CA HIS A 536 -21.22 -9.28 12.13
C HIS A 536 -21.95 -7.97 11.80
N ARG A 537 -21.23 -6.98 11.27
CA ARG A 537 -21.84 -5.72 10.81
C ARG A 537 -22.76 -5.90 9.62
N ALA A 538 -22.48 -6.87 8.77
CA ALA A 538 -23.38 -7.24 7.68
C ALA A 538 -24.64 -7.96 8.22
N ASP A 539 -24.47 -8.84 9.18
CA ASP A 539 -25.56 -9.52 9.90
C ASP A 539 -26.49 -8.52 10.62
N GLN A 540 -25.92 -7.44 11.20
CA GLN A 540 -26.66 -6.33 11.81
C GLN A 540 -27.24 -5.32 10.80
N GLY A 541 -27.02 -5.50 9.50
CA GLY A 541 -27.53 -4.61 8.44
C GLY A 541 -26.76 -3.30 8.25
N PHE A 542 -25.60 -3.11 8.89
CA PHE A 542 -24.73 -1.93 8.66
C PHE A 542 -23.99 -2.00 7.33
N LEU A 543 -23.76 -3.21 6.82
CA LEU A 543 -23.25 -3.51 5.48
C LEU A 543 -24.27 -4.39 4.75
N LYS A 544 -24.40 -4.24 3.44
CA LYS A 544 -25.18 -5.21 2.62
C LYS A 544 -24.28 -6.38 2.26
N LEU A 545 -24.63 -7.58 2.74
CA LEU A 545 -23.95 -8.82 2.35
C LEU A 545 -24.29 -9.17 0.91
N LEU A 546 -23.26 -9.45 0.11
CA LEU A 546 -23.33 -9.95 -1.25
C LEU A 546 -22.48 -11.23 -1.35
N GLU A 547 -23.06 -12.33 -1.82
CA GLU A 547 -22.41 -13.64 -1.78
C GLU A 547 -22.14 -14.19 -3.19
N MET A 548 -20.93 -14.74 -3.36
CA MET A 548 -20.45 -15.42 -4.56
C MET A 548 -19.76 -16.73 -4.15
N PRO A 549 -20.53 -17.77 -3.73
CA PRO A 549 -19.97 -18.99 -3.19
C PRO A 549 -19.24 -19.86 -4.22
N ASP A 550 -19.62 -19.79 -5.51
CA ASP A 550 -19.08 -20.67 -6.52
C ASP A 550 -17.77 -20.14 -7.13
N ARG A 551 -16.85 -21.04 -7.38
CA ARG A 551 -15.59 -20.78 -8.08
C ARG A 551 -15.83 -20.84 -9.59
N VAL A 552 -15.30 -19.88 -10.35
CA VAL A 552 -15.36 -19.85 -11.81
C VAL A 552 -14.09 -20.48 -12.38
N LEU A 553 -14.23 -21.53 -13.22
CA LEU A 553 -13.13 -22.06 -14.02
C LEU A 553 -13.00 -21.20 -15.28
N GLY A 554 -11.89 -20.48 -15.36
CA GLY A 554 -11.43 -19.84 -16.60
C GLY A 554 -12.40 -18.83 -17.23
N HIS A 555 -12.17 -17.56 -16.99
CA HIS A 555 -12.14 -16.66 -18.13
C HIS A 555 -10.74 -16.87 -18.74
N GLU A 556 -10.63 -17.78 -19.70
CA GLU A 556 -9.38 -18.03 -20.42
C GLU A 556 -9.01 -16.78 -21.23
N ASP A 557 -8.36 -15.83 -20.60
CA ASP A 557 -7.40 -14.92 -21.22
C ASP A 557 -6.00 -15.57 -21.13
N SER A 558 -5.85 -16.77 -21.65
CA SER A 558 -4.54 -17.36 -21.88
C SER A 558 -4.04 -16.88 -23.24
N PRO A 559 -2.89 -16.19 -23.31
CA PRO A 559 -2.26 -15.78 -24.59
C PRO A 559 -1.78 -16.94 -25.47
N GLN A 560 -2.09 -18.19 -25.12
CA GLN A 560 -1.63 -19.40 -25.82
C GLN A 560 -2.72 -20.19 -26.57
N SER A 561 -3.99 -19.87 -26.44
CA SER A 561 -5.01 -20.38 -27.34
C SER A 561 -5.14 -19.41 -28.53
N GLY A 562 -4.99 -19.93 -29.73
CA GLY A 562 -5.14 -19.16 -30.99
C GLY A 562 -6.40 -18.29 -30.98
N LEU A 563 -6.41 -17.25 -31.83
CA LEU A 563 -7.52 -16.30 -31.98
C LEU A 563 -8.87 -16.99 -31.77
N PRO A 564 -9.72 -16.52 -30.83
CA PRO A 564 -11.04 -17.11 -30.62
C PRO A 564 -11.81 -17.05 -31.96
N ASP A 565 -12.39 -18.15 -32.34
CA ASP A 565 -13.29 -18.21 -33.49
C ASP A 565 -14.46 -17.25 -33.25
N PRO A 566 -14.58 -16.16 -34.03
CA PRO A 566 -15.63 -15.16 -33.79
C PRO A 566 -17.05 -15.73 -33.98
N GLU A 567 -17.22 -16.91 -34.55
CA GLU A 567 -18.51 -17.59 -34.80
C GLU A 567 -18.82 -18.68 -33.78
N ALA A 568 -17.90 -19.08 -32.90
CA ALA A 568 -18.18 -20.06 -31.87
C ALA A 568 -19.13 -19.47 -30.79
N PRO A 569 -20.25 -20.16 -30.44
CA PRO A 569 -21.10 -19.71 -29.35
C PRO A 569 -20.28 -19.68 -28.07
N PRO A 570 -20.29 -18.55 -27.31
CA PRO A 570 -19.49 -18.44 -26.08
C PRO A 570 -19.94 -19.52 -25.10
N GLU A 571 -19.02 -20.39 -24.71
CA GLU A 571 -19.23 -21.40 -23.69
C GLU A 571 -19.73 -20.74 -22.39
N ALA A 572 -20.73 -21.36 -21.77
CA ALA A 572 -21.23 -20.95 -20.47
C ALA A 572 -20.07 -21.08 -19.44
N PRO A 573 -19.88 -20.11 -18.52
CA PRO A 573 -18.82 -20.20 -17.53
C PRO A 573 -18.98 -21.49 -16.71
N ALA A 574 -17.91 -22.30 -16.70
CA ALA A 574 -17.89 -23.55 -15.94
C ALA A 574 -17.59 -23.22 -14.46
N TYR A 575 -18.33 -23.89 -13.56
CA TYR A 575 -18.08 -23.80 -12.12
C TYR A 575 -17.21 -24.96 -11.64
N ALA A 576 -16.32 -24.70 -10.69
CA ALA A 576 -15.56 -25.74 -10.00
C ALA A 576 -15.98 -25.82 -8.55
N SER A 577 -16.06 -27.03 -8.02
CA SER A 577 -16.15 -27.24 -6.57
C SER A 577 -14.83 -26.89 -5.89
N LEU A 578 -14.92 -26.47 -4.63
CA LEU A 578 -13.72 -26.34 -3.79
C LEU A 578 -13.08 -27.73 -3.58
N PRO A 579 -11.73 -27.81 -3.46
CA PRO A 579 -11.07 -29.09 -3.32
C PRO A 579 -11.48 -29.80 -2.02
N PRO A 580 -11.66 -31.13 -2.02
CA PRO A 580 -11.92 -31.88 -0.80
C PRO A 580 -10.73 -31.78 0.17
N VAL A 581 -11.05 -31.63 1.44
CA VAL A 581 -10.06 -31.53 2.52
C VAL A 581 -10.12 -32.76 3.41
N GLU A 582 -9.00 -33.45 3.56
CA GLU A 582 -8.79 -34.53 4.51
C GLU A 582 -8.16 -33.97 5.79
N ILE A 583 -8.75 -34.24 6.96
CA ILE A 583 -8.12 -33.93 8.26
C ILE A 583 -7.47 -35.21 8.79
N VAL A 584 -6.15 -35.16 8.99
CA VAL A 584 -5.38 -36.29 9.55
C VAL A 584 -5.05 -36.04 11.03
N ASP A 585 -5.50 -36.97 11.90
CA ASP A 585 -5.18 -36.94 13.33
C ASP A 585 -3.74 -37.44 13.60
N MET A 586 -2.84 -36.49 13.85
CA MET A 586 -1.43 -36.81 14.11
C MET A 586 -1.19 -37.61 15.41
N ARG A 587 -2.15 -37.61 16.35
CA ARG A 587 -2.12 -38.44 17.55
C ARG A 587 -2.28 -39.93 17.17
N GLN A 588 -3.18 -40.22 16.22
CA GLN A 588 -3.37 -41.59 15.71
C GLN A 588 -2.17 -42.05 14.88
N GLU A 589 -1.62 -41.16 14.04
CA GLU A 589 -0.37 -41.44 13.30
C GLU A 589 0.77 -41.81 14.26
N LEU A 590 0.93 -41.08 15.36
CA LEU A 590 1.95 -41.34 16.36
C LEU A 590 1.72 -42.67 17.09
N ARG A 591 0.46 -42.99 17.47
CA ARG A 591 0.07 -44.26 18.11
C ARG A 591 0.30 -45.45 17.18
N ALA A 592 0.12 -45.24 15.87
CA ALA A 592 0.39 -46.23 14.82
C ALA A 592 1.89 -46.34 14.45
N GLY A 593 2.77 -45.67 15.21
CA GLY A 593 4.23 -45.78 15.05
C GLY A 593 4.84 -44.77 14.05
N ASN A 594 4.06 -43.91 13.40
CA ASN A 594 4.59 -42.86 12.54
C ASN A 594 5.17 -41.71 13.38
N ARG A 595 6.50 -41.60 13.43
CA ARG A 595 7.22 -40.52 14.13
C ARG A 595 7.61 -39.36 13.23
N SER A 596 7.26 -39.42 11.93
CA SER A 596 7.49 -38.34 10.99
C SER A 596 6.58 -37.13 11.31
N ILE A 597 6.99 -35.93 10.91
CA ILE A 597 6.12 -34.76 10.94
C ILE A 597 5.06 -34.80 9.82
N PHE A 598 5.23 -35.70 8.85
CA PHE A 598 4.30 -35.93 7.77
C PHE A 598 3.49 -37.22 8.02
N SER A 599 2.19 -37.12 7.87
CA SER A 599 1.29 -38.28 7.92
C SER A 599 1.54 -39.20 6.73
N ARG A 600 1.18 -40.48 6.89
CA ARG A 600 1.27 -41.43 5.80
C ARG A 600 0.42 -41.06 4.59
N SER A 601 -0.76 -40.50 4.83
CA SER A 601 -1.63 -39.95 3.76
C SER A 601 -0.92 -38.84 2.98
N LEU A 602 -0.32 -37.83 3.66
CA LEU A 602 0.38 -36.74 2.97
C LEU A 602 1.61 -37.24 2.20
N GLN A 603 2.38 -38.17 2.77
CA GLN A 603 3.52 -38.76 2.08
C GLN A 603 3.11 -39.51 0.80
N SER A 604 2.05 -40.33 0.87
CA SER A 604 1.53 -41.08 -0.27
C SER A 604 1.03 -40.17 -1.39
N GLU A 605 0.24 -39.14 -1.02
CA GLU A 605 -0.28 -38.18 -2.00
C GLU A 605 0.83 -37.32 -2.63
N LEU A 606 1.86 -36.96 -1.84
CA LEU A 606 3.01 -36.22 -2.36
C LEU A 606 3.74 -37.04 -3.44
N HIS A 607 3.96 -38.35 -3.22
CA HIS A 607 4.56 -39.23 -4.23
C HIS A 607 3.68 -39.31 -5.49
N THR A 608 2.37 -39.46 -5.33
CA THR A 608 1.43 -39.55 -6.45
C THR A 608 1.50 -38.31 -7.33
N VAL A 609 1.49 -37.12 -6.72
CA VAL A 609 1.54 -35.84 -7.44
C VAL A 609 2.88 -35.64 -8.17
N LEU A 610 3.99 -35.99 -7.50
CA LEU A 610 5.32 -35.88 -8.09
C LEU A 610 5.52 -36.88 -9.26
N ASP A 611 5.05 -38.13 -9.10
CA ASP A 611 5.12 -39.14 -10.16
C ASP A 611 4.23 -38.77 -11.37
N SER A 612 3.16 -38.00 -11.14
CA SER A 612 2.29 -37.51 -12.21
C SER A 612 2.83 -36.24 -12.89
N GLY A 613 3.98 -35.71 -12.46
CA GLY A 613 4.57 -34.45 -12.96
C GLY A 613 3.74 -33.23 -12.64
N GLU A 614 2.96 -33.26 -11.56
CA GLU A 614 2.17 -32.15 -11.05
C GLU A 614 2.91 -31.41 -9.93
N GLN A 615 2.30 -30.35 -9.41
CA GLN A 615 2.95 -29.51 -8.39
C GLN A 615 2.23 -29.62 -7.04
N ALA A 616 3.01 -29.54 -5.96
CA ALA A 616 2.48 -29.53 -4.61
C ALA A 616 2.96 -28.32 -3.80
N ILE A 617 2.14 -27.92 -2.82
CA ILE A 617 2.46 -26.90 -1.83
C ILE A 617 2.47 -27.52 -0.44
N LEU A 618 3.57 -27.34 0.31
CA LEU A 618 3.61 -27.65 1.73
C LEU A 618 3.60 -26.34 2.54
N PHE A 619 2.53 -26.17 3.28
CA PHE A 619 2.27 -24.96 4.05
C PHE A 619 2.64 -25.16 5.52
N LEU A 620 3.41 -24.20 6.07
CA LEU A 620 3.71 -24.06 7.48
C LEU A 620 3.10 -22.81 8.06
N ASN A 621 2.34 -22.94 9.13
CA ASN A 621 1.91 -21.79 9.89
C ASN A 621 3.01 -21.38 10.89
N ARG A 622 4.05 -20.64 10.40
CA ARG A 622 5.11 -20.08 11.25
C ARG A 622 4.77 -18.64 11.62
N ARG A 623 4.05 -18.39 12.69
CA ARG A 623 4.01 -17.08 13.35
C ARG A 623 4.60 -17.16 14.74
N GLY A 624 5.65 -16.34 14.99
CA GLY A 624 6.15 -15.98 16.30
C GLY A 624 7.16 -16.95 16.91
N THR A 625 8.03 -16.40 17.76
CA THR A 625 8.93 -17.08 18.68
C THR A 625 8.21 -17.56 19.93
N HIS A 626 6.88 -17.41 19.99
CA HIS A 626 6.06 -17.82 21.13
C HIS A 626 5.75 -19.31 21.00
N THR A 627 6.39 -20.10 21.86
CA THR A 627 6.19 -21.53 21.96
C THR A 627 5.15 -21.81 23.02
N PHE A 628 4.10 -22.51 22.66
CA PHE A 628 3.18 -23.08 23.62
C PHE A 628 3.61 -24.52 23.95
N VAL A 629 3.14 -25.03 25.08
CA VAL A 629 3.42 -26.40 25.53
C VAL A 629 2.17 -27.23 25.28
N MET A 630 2.38 -28.35 24.56
CA MET A 630 1.32 -29.29 24.20
C MET A 630 1.74 -30.73 24.40
N CYS A 631 0.80 -31.54 24.85
CA CYS A 631 0.97 -33.02 24.87
C CYS A 631 0.71 -33.58 23.46
N ARG A 632 1.67 -34.34 22.93
CA ARG A 632 1.54 -34.93 21.59
C ARG A 632 0.63 -36.17 21.55
N ASP A 633 0.36 -36.78 22.70
CA ASP A 633 -0.47 -38.00 22.79
C ASP A 633 -1.96 -37.73 22.94
N CYS A 634 -2.35 -36.68 23.65
CA CYS A 634 -3.76 -36.31 23.82
C CYS A 634 -4.15 -34.95 23.22
N GLY A 635 -3.17 -34.11 22.86
CA GLY A 635 -3.45 -32.75 22.30
C GLY A 635 -3.65 -31.67 23.37
N LEU A 636 -3.61 -32.00 24.68
CA LEU A 636 -3.77 -31.01 25.74
C LEU A 636 -2.74 -29.89 25.61
N VAL A 637 -3.22 -28.64 25.66
CA VAL A 637 -2.40 -27.42 25.73
C VAL A 637 -2.41 -26.85 27.13
N ALA A 638 -1.24 -26.42 27.61
CA ALA A 638 -1.12 -25.82 28.93
C ALA A 638 -1.80 -24.43 28.94
N ASN A 639 -2.93 -24.31 29.61
CA ASN A 639 -3.71 -23.08 29.77
C ASN A 639 -3.52 -22.48 31.16
N CYS A 640 -3.68 -21.15 31.26
CA CYS A 640 -3.69 -20.44 32.52
C CYS A 640 -4.95 -20.78 33.32
N ILE A 641 -4.80 -21.22 34.56
CA ILE A 641 -5.92 -21.57 35.46
C ILE A 641 -6.86 -20.38 35.82
N ARG A 642 -6.37 -19.14 35.62
CA ARG A 642 -7.14 -17.93 35.91
C ARG A 642 -7.87 -17.36 34.73
N CYS A 643 -7.34 -17.56 33.52
CA CYS A 643 -7.79 -16.88 32.31
C CYS A 643 -8.23 -17.82 31.20
N ASP A 644 -8.01 -19.11 31.38
CA ASP A 644 -8.24 -20.18 30.41
C ASP A 644 -7.66 -19.86 29.00
N THR A 645 -6.53 -19.13 28.99
CA THR A 645 -5.78 -18.79 27.76
C THR A 645 -4.49 -19.59 27.72
N PRO A 646 -4.01 -20.00 26.54
CA PRO A 646 -2.75 -20.69 26.40
C PRO A 646 -1.59 -19.94 27.04
N LEU A 647 -0.78 -20.67 27.82
CA LEU A 647 0.43 -20.15 28.44
C LEU A 647 1.58 -20.12 27.42
N THR A 648 2.37 -19.05 27.45
CA THR A 648 3.54 -18.90 26.58
C THR A 648 4.82 -19.30 27.31
N PHE A 649 5.60 -20.17 26.70
CA PHE A 649 6.91 -20.58 27.21
C PHE A 649 7.96 -19.49 26.98
N HIS A 650 8.63 -19.07 28.06
CA HIS A 650 9.75 -18.14 28.03
C HIS A 650 11.04 -18.86 28.32
N GLU A 651 11.84 -19.11 27.29
CA GLU A 651 13.09 -19.91 27.36
C GLU A 651 14.07 -19.38 28.41
N ARG A 652 14.26 -18.02 28.48
CA ARG A 652 15.18 -17.40 29.45
C ARG A 652 14.76 -17.55 30.91
N ALA A 653 13.44 -17.61 31.16
CA ALA A 653 12.89 -17.79 32.48
C ALA A 653 12.61 -19.25 32.83
N ALA A 654 12.68 -20.13 31.83
CA ALA A 654 12.29 -21.54 31.90
C ALA A 654 10.90 -21.74 32.53
N GLN A 655 9.96 -20.84 32.24
CA GLN A 655 8.63 -20.79 32.84
C GLN A 655 7.56 -20.51 31.76
N LEU A 656 6.34 -20.94 32.07
CA LEU A 656 5.13 -20.60 31.35
C LEU A 656 4.55 -19.30 31.95
N ILE A 657 4.22 -18.32 31.10
CA ILE A 657 3.70 -17.02 31.55
C ILE A 657 2.39 -16.73 30.82
N CYS A 658 1.38 -16.31 31.57
CA CYS A 658 0.16 -15.77 31.01
C CYS A 658 0.33 -14.28 30.71
N HIS A 659 0.21 -13.88 29.43
CA HIS A 659 0.30 -12.48 29.03
C HIS A 659 -0.97 -11.64 29.31
N ARG A 660 -1.99 -12.28 29.90
CA ARG A 660 -3.24 -11.60 30.31
C ARG A 660 -3.21 -11.18 31.78
N CYS A 661 -2.80 -12.08 32.70
CA CYS A 661 -2.81 -11.84 34.14
C CYS A 661 -1.44 -11.95 34.82
N ASN A 662 -0.37 -12.19 34.05
CA ASN A 662 0.99 -12.40 34.53
C ASN A 662 1.17 -13.61 35.48
N ALA A 663 0.23 -14.58 35.50
CA ALA A 663 0.45 -15.85 36.21
C ALA A 663 1.67 -16.57 35.63
N ARG A 664 2.45 -17.20 36.50
CA ARG A 664 3.65 -17.93 36.14
C ARG A 664 3.55 -19.37 36.64
N GLU A 665 3.85 -20.31 35.78
CA GLU A 665 3.77 -21.73 36.06
C GLU A 665 5.04 -22.46 35.57
N PRO A 666 5.48 -23.52 36.25
CA PRO A 666 6.55 -24.37 35.77
C PRO A 666 6.05 -25.17 34.56
N ILE A 667 7.00 -25.65 33.73
CA ILE A 667 6.67 -26.58 32.66
C ILE A 667 6.32 -27.94 33.32
N PRO A 668 5.14 -28.52 33.03
CA PRO A 668 4.79 -29.83 33.52
C PRO A 668 5.74 -30.91 32.93
N SER A 669 6.28 -31.78 33.75
CA SER A 669 7.11 -32.91 33.33
C SER A 669 6.27 -34.02 32.68
N GLU A 670 5.03 -34.15 33.12
CA GLU A 670 4.03 -35.09 32.61
C GLU A 670 2.73 -34.38 32.29
N CYS A 671 1.99 -34.93 31.35
CA CYS A 671 0.70 -34.36 30.96
C CYS A 671 -0.31 -34.57 32.10
N PRO A 672 -0.98 -33.51 32.58
CA PRO A 672 -1.96 -33.66 33.67
C PRO A 672 -3.24 -34.42 33.26
N ASP A 673 -3.48 -34.60 31.95
CA ASP A 673 -4.65 -35.31 31.44
C ASP A 673 -4.40 -36.78 31.16
N CYS A 674 -3.30 -37.12 30.47
CA CYS A 674 -3.00 -38.51 30.08
C CYS A 674 -1.70 -39.07 30.66
N SER A 675 -1.04 -38.37 31.60
CA SER A 675 0.20 -38.77 32.26
C SER A 675 1.38 -39.06 31.32
N SER A 676 1.29 -38.63 30.07
CA SER A 676 2.36 -38.81 29.09
C SER A 676 3.52 -37.85 29.36
N ASN A 677 4.77 -38.34 29.22
CA ASN A 677 5.99 -37.53 29.28
C ASN A 677 6.29 -36.84 27.93
N ARG A 678 5.40 -36.92 26.94
CA ARG A 678 5.53 -36.28 25.63
C ARG A 678 4.91 -34.89 25.58
N ILE A 679 4.74 -34.24 26.73
CA ILE A 679 4.37 -32.84 26.83
C ILE A 679 5.61 -31.98 26.61
N ARG A 680 5.61 -31.19 25.54
CA ARG A 680 6.78 -30.38 25.13
C ARG A 680 6.35 -29.12 24.42
N TYR A 681 7.28 -28.16 24.32
CA TYR A 681 7.07 -26.97 23.47
C TYR A 681 7.06 -27.36 21.98
N PHE A 682 6.19 -26.68 21.22
CA PHE A 682 5.96 -26.92 19.81
C PHE A 682 6.61 -25.83 18.97
N GLY A 683 7.46 -26.19 18.01
CA GLY A 683 8.07 -25.28 17.04
C GLY A 683 9.00 -26.03 16.08
N SER A 684 8.72 -25.95 14.77
CA SER A 684 9.63 -26.45 13.72
C SER A 684 9.87 -25.33 12.70
N GLY A 685 11.13 -25.16 12.29
CA GLY A 685 11.53 -24.20 11.27
C GLY A 685 11.34 -24.75 9.84
N THR A 686 11.17 -23.86 8.86
CA THR A 686 11.08 -24.19 7.42
C THR A 686 12.31 -24.98 6.91
N GLN A 687 13.50 -24.71 7.44
CA GLN A 687 14.72 -25.43 7.11
C GLN A 687 14.62 -26.92 7.44
N ARG A 688 14.11 -27.26 8.63
CA ARG A 688 13.95 -28.67 9.03
C ARG A 688 12.93 -29.38 8.15
N ILE A 689 11.93 -28.71 7.64
CA ILE A 689 10.97 -29.31 6.71
C ILE A 689 11.62 -29.57 5.36
N GLU A 690 12.41 -28.63 4.85
CA GLU A 690 13.21 -28.83 3.64
C GLU A 690 14.08 -30.07 3.71
N GLU A 691 14.80 -30.26 4.83
CA GLU A 691 15.62 -31.46 5.09
C GLU A 691 14.79 -32.75 5.09
N LEU A 692 13.64 -32.74 5.76
CA LEU A 692 12.77 -33.91 5.87
C LEU A 692 12.06 -34.22 4.55
N VAL A 693 11.69 -33.21 3.76
CA VAL A 693 11.15 -33.38 2.40
C VAL A 693 12.22 -34.03 1.50
N GLY A 694 13.47 -33.60 1.60
CA GLY A 694 14.59 -34.21 0.87
C GLY A 694 14.79 -35.69 1.16
N GLN A 695 14.40 -36.15 2.36
CA GLN A 695 14.42 -37.58 2.72
C GLN A 695 13.27 -38.37 2.12
N ILE A 696 12.06 -37.74 2.02
CA ILE A 696 10.85 -38.40 1.52
C ILE A 696 10.81 -38.36 -0.01
N ALA A 697 11.16 -37.24 -0.60
CA ALA A 697 11.09 -36.99 -2.04
C ALA A 697 12.45 -36.47 -2.58
N PRO A 698 13.51 -37.31 -2.60
CA PRO A 698 14.87 -36.87 -2.94
C PRO A 698 15.04 -36.41 -4.40
N ARG A 699 14.09 -36.71 -5.29
CA ARG A 699 14.10 -36.30 -6.70
C ARG A 699 13.33 -35.03 -6.95
N ALA A 700 12.54 -34.54 -5.97
CA ALA A 700 11.71 -33.36 -6.14
C ALA A 700 12.56 -32.09 -6.19
N ARG A 701 12.30 -31.25 -7.17
CA ARG A 701 12.87 -29.89 -7.24
C ARG A 701 12.10 -29.00 -6.29
N LEU A 702 12.76 -28.57 -5.21
CA LEU A 702 12.13 -27.83 -4.11
C LEU A 702 12.46 -26.34 -4.20
N LEU A 703 11.45 -25.48 -4.02
CA LEU A 703 11.59 -24.05 -3.77
C LEU A 703 11.11 -23.72 -2.36
N ARG A 704 11.88 -22.88 -1.66
CA ARG A 704 11.49 -22.36 -0.35
C ARG A 704 11.05 -20.89 -0.46
N TRP A 705 9.90 -20.58 0.12
CA TRP A 705 9.35 -19.23 0.12
C TRP A 705 8.98 -18.81 1.55
N ASP A 706 9.93 -18.21 2.21
CA ASP A 706 9.78 -17.66 3.55
C ASP A 706 10.45 -16.26 3.66
N ARG A 707 10.35 -15.66 4.83
CA ARG A 707 10.90 -14.33 5.09
C ARG A 707 12.44 -14.29 4.96
N ASP A 708 13.10 -15.41 5.23
CA ASP A 708 14.56 -15.49 5.22
C ASP A 708 15.09 -15.54 3.78
N THR A 709 14.32 -16.12 2.85
CA THR A 709 14.67 -16.23 1.43
C THR A 709 14.28 -14.97 0.62
N THR A 710 13.46 -14.09 1.16
CA THR A 710 12.86 -12.95 0.44
C THR A 710 13.40 -11.60 0.87
N GLY A 711 14.57 -11.53 1.45
CA GLY A 711 15.17 -10.28 1.95
C GLY A 711 15.60 -9.27 0.87
N ARG A 712 15.68 -9.67 -0.41
CA ARG A 712 16.07 -8.80 -1.54
C ARG A 712 14.85 -8.34 -2.32
N LYS A 713 14.89 -7.11 -2.84
CA LYS A 713 13.84 -6.56 -3.70
C LYS A 713 13.68 -7.42 -4.96
N GLY A 714 12.45 -7.85 -5.26
CA GLY A 714 12.12 -8.68 -6.43
C GLY A 714 12.26 -10.20 -6.22
N SER A 715 12.77 -10.69 -5.08
CA SER A 715 12.93 -12.13 -4.84
C SER A 715 11.60 -12.88 -4.77
N HIS A 716 10.52 -12.21 -4.34
CA HIS A 716 9.17 -12.80 -4.35
C HIS A 716 8.69 -13.13 -5.76
N GLU A 717 8.86 -12.21 -6.69
CA GLU A 717 8.46 -12.34 -8.10
C GLU A 717 9.24 -13.49 -8.76
N GLN A 718 10.55 -13.54 -8.55
CA GLN A 718 11.41 -14.58 -9.11
C GLN A 718 11.05 -15.99 -8.63
N ILE A 719 10.78 -16.18 -7.33
CA ILE A 719 10.37 -17.48 -6.80
C ILE A 719 9.04 -17.91 -7.45
N LEU A 720 8.13 -16.99 -7.61
CA LEU A 720 6.82 -17.22 -8.20
C LEU A 720 6.90 -17.60 -9.68
N GLU A 721 7.68 -16.84 -10.47
CA GLU A 721 7.89 -17.11 -11.88
C GLU A 721 8.54 -18.48 -12.09
N ARG A 722 9.56 -18.82 -11.31
CA ARG A 722 10.22 -20.13 -11.37
C ARG A 722 9.26 -21.27 -11.06
N PHE A 723 8.39 -21.11 -10.05
CA PHE A 723 7.40 -22.13 -9.72
C PHE A 723 6.30 -22.22 -10.79
N ALA A 724 5.78 -21.11 -11.27
CA ALA A 724 4.79 -21.05 -12.35
C ALA A 724 5.31 -21.64 -13.67
N ASN A 725 6.61 -21.44 -13.98
CA ASN A 725 7.29 -22.00 -15.15
C ASN A 725 7.69 -23.48 -14.99
N HIS A 726 7.23 -24.14 -13.94
CA HIS A 726 7.53 -25.55 -13.66
C HIS A 726 9.04 -25.85 -13.45
N GLU A 727 9.81 -24.89 -12.96
CA GLU A 727 11.21 -25.09 -12.57
C GLU A 727 11.33 -25.84 -11.24
N ALA A 728 10.24 -25.98 -10.49
CA ALA A 728 10.17 -26.75 -9.26
C ALA A 728 8.82 -27.48 -9.16
N ASP A 729 8.86 -28.62 -8.49
CA ASP A 729 7.73 -29.53 -8.29
C ASP A 729 7.03 -29.26 -6.95
N LEU A 730 7.81 -28.77 -5.97
CA LEU A 730 7.35 -28.58 -4.61
C LEU A 730 7.70 -27.17 -4.09
N LEU A 731 6.70 -26.48 -3.57
CA LEU A 731 6.85 -25.19 -2.91
C LEU A 731 6.62 -25.34 -1.40
N VAL A 732 7.66 -25.08 -0.61
CA VAL A 732 7.58 -25.08 0.86
C VAL A 732 7.57 -23.65 1.37
N GLY A 733 6.61 -23.27 2.18
CA GLY A 733 6.64 -21.94 2.72
C GLY A 733 5.56 -21.61 3.75
N THR A 734 5.50 -20.33 4.11
CA THR A 734 4.65 -19.82 5.16
C THR A 734 3.48 -19.00 4.59
N GLN A 735 2.87 -18.14 5.36
CA GLN A 735 1.68 -17.35 5.02
C GLN A 735 1.73 -16.59 3.67
N MET A 736 2.93 -16.42 3.10
CA MET A 736 3.10 -15.76 1.80
C MET A 736 2.52 -16.59 0.65
N ILE A 737 2.56 -17.91 0.76
CA ILE A 737 2.00 -18.86 -0.24
C ILE A 737 0.44 -18.78 -0.27
N ALA A 738 -0.17 -18.46 0.86
CA ALA A 738 -1.63 -18.37 0.97
C ALA A 738 -2.25 -17.25 0.13
N LYS A 739 -1.43 -16.28 -0.36
CA LYS A 739 -1.94 -15.01 -0.91
C LYS A 739 -1.76 -14.86 -2.42
N GLY A 740 -2.83 -14.49 -3.10
CA GLY A 740 -2.83 -13.86 -4.43
C GLY A 740 -2.31 -14.66 -5.63
N LEU A 741 -1.99 -15.95 -5.48
CA LEU A 741 -1.36 -16.73 -6.53
C LEU A 741 -2.36 -17.51 -7.38
N ASP A 742 -2.15 -17.49 -8.66
CA ASP A 742 -2.83 -18.37 -9.62
C ASP A 742 -1.82 -19.42 -10.11
N LEU A 743 -1.99 -20.66 -9.65
CA LEU A 743 -1.06 -21.76 -9.89
C LEU A 743 -1.87 -22.98 -10.38
N PRO A 744 -2.13 -23.09 -11.69
CA PRO A 744 -3.04 -24.11 -12.24
C PRO A 744 -2.51 -25.53 -12.12
N LEU A 745 -1.21 -25.76 -11.96
CA LEU A 745 -0.60 -27.07 -11.85
C LEU A 745 -0.56 -27.61 -10.41
N VAL A 746 -0.96 -26.82 -9.42
CA VAL A 746 -1.00 -27.24 -8.02
C VAL A 746 -2.23 -28.08 -7.76
N THR A 747 -2.02 -29.38 -7.58
CA THR A 747 -3.08 -30.38 -7.31
C THR A 747 -3.09 -30.85 -5.87
N LEU A 748 -1.98 -30.71 -5.13
CA LEU A 748 -1.88 -31.05 -3.71
C LEU A 748 -1.47 -29.84 -2.86
N VAL A 749 -2.21 -29.66 -1.76
CA VAL A 749 -1.81 -28.72 -0.69
C VAL A 749 -1.78 -29.46 0.64
N GLY A 750 -0.60 -29.56 1.25
CA GLY A 750 -0.41 -30.15 2.56
C GLY A 750 -0.16 -29.07 3.63
N VAL A 751 -1.02 -28.99 4.64
CA VAL A 751 -0.80 -28.18 5.83
C VAL A 751 -0.11 -29.04 6.89
N VAL A 752 1.16 -28.75 7.16
CA VAL A 752 2.00 -29.61 8.03
C VAL A 752 1.55 -29.57 9.49
N SER A 753 1.01 -28.44 9.95
CA SER A 753 0.36 -28.33 11.28
C SER A 753 -0.69 -27.22 11.24
N ALA A 754 -1.93 -27.59 11.36
CA ALA A 754 -3.07 -26.66 11.43
C ALA A 754 -3.18 -25.99 12.81
N ASP A 755 -2.63 -26.58 13.85
CA ASP A 755 -2.83 -26.21 15.26
C ASP A 755 -2.07 -24.96 15.68
N VAL A 756 -0.91 -24.69 15.09
CA VAL A 756 0.05 -23.68 15.60
C VAL A 756 -0.58 -22.29 15.77
N GLY A 757 -1.52 -21.94 14.90
CA GLY A 757 -2.22 -20.66 14.96
C GLY A 757 -3.25 -20.57 16.09
N LEU A 758 -3.84 -21.68 16.48
CA LEU A 758 -4.96 -21.74 17.44
C LEU A 758 -4.56 -21.34 18.86
N TYR A 759 -3.33 -21.69 19.24
CA TYR A 759 -2.85 -21.56 20.62
C TYR A 759 -2.01 -20.31 20.87
N LEU A 760 -2.09 -19.34 19.95
CA LEU A 760 -1.56 -18.02 20.21
C LEU A 760 -2.44 -17.30 21.26
N PRO A 761 -1.83 -16.55 22.21
CA PRO A 761 -2.58 -15.81 23.22
C PRO A 761 -3.25 -14.57 22.63
N ASP A 762 -4.09 -14.77 21.64
CA ASP A 762 -4.81 -13.74 20.90
C ASP A 762 -6.27 -14.15 20.71
N PHE A 763 -7.20 -13.28 21.00
CA PHE A 763 -8.62 -13.54 20.85
C PHE A 763 -9.04 -13.86 19.40
N ARG A 764 -8.23 -13.49 18.40
CA ARG A 764 -8.45 -13.79 16.99
C ARG A 764 -7.70 -15.03 16.50
N ALA A 765 -7.16 -15.84 17.40
CA ALA A 765 -6.34 -17.01 17.03
C ALA A 765 -7.11 -18.00 16.15
N ALA A 766 -8.33 -18.36 16.55
CA ALA A 766 -9.20 -19.27 15.81
C ALA A 766 -9.64 -18.64 14.46
N GLU A 767 -10.04 -17.39 14.47
CA GLU A 767 -10.44 -16.65 13.26
C GLU A 767 -9.30 -16.62 12.21
N ARG A 768 -8.09 -16.28 12.63
CA ARG A 768 -6.92 -16.25 11.72
C ARG A 768 -6.53 -17.62 11.21
N THR A 769 -6.66 -18.64 12.07
CA THR A 769 -6.36 -20.03 11.65
C THR A 769 -7.36 -20.50 10.62
N PHE A 770 -8.66 -20.27 10.85
CA PHE A 770 -9.71 -20.57 9.88
C PHE A 770 -9.45 -19.85 8.53
N GLN A 771 -9.23 -18.55 8.56
CA GLN A 771 -8.97 -17.74 7.36
C GLN A 771 -7.76 -18.26 6.58
N LEU A 772 -6.69 -18.58 7.28
CA LEU A 772 -5.46 -19.07 6.68
C LEU A 772 -5.64 -20.46 6.06
N LEU A 773 -6.31 -21.39 6.75
CA LEU A 773 -6.61 -22.72 6.24
C LEU A 773 -7.49 -22.65 4.97
N MET A 774 -8.51 -21.82 4.98
CA MET A 774 -9.38 -21.58 3.83
C MET A 774 -8.63 -21.00 2.63
N GLN A 775 -7.74 -20.04 2.86
CA GLN A 775 -6.93 -19.43 1.79
C GLN A 775 -5.97 -20.43 1.16
N VAL A 776 -5.32 -21.22 2.00
CA VAL A 776 -4.37 -22.27 1.56
C VAL A 776 -5.09 -23.39 0.84
N ALA A 777 -6.23 -23.87 1.35
CA ALA A 777 -7.07 -24.84 0.66
C ALA A 777 -7.53 -24.34 -0.72
N GLY A 778 -7.88 -23.08 -0.83
CA GLY A 778 -8.24 -22.44 -2.10
C GLY A 778 -7.11 -22.35 -3.15
N ARG A 779 -5.87 -22.79 -2.85
CA ARG A 779 -4.78 -22.86 -3.84
C ARG A 779 -4.80 -24.14 -4.68
N ALA A 780 -5.31 -25.25 -4.15
CA ALA A 780 -5.44 -26.49 -4.90
C ALA A 780 -6.60 -26.43 -5.91
N GLY A 781 -6.47 -27.20 -6.99
CA GLY A 781 -7.56 -27.50 -7.92
C GLY A 781 -8.09 -26.30 -8.70
N ARG A 782 -7.22 -25.44 -9.23
CA ARG A 782 -7.57 -24.31 -10.09
C ARG A 782 -7.68 -24.70 -11.57
N SER A 783 -7.44 -25.96 -11.90
CA SER A 783 -7.55 -26.50 -13.23
C SER A 783 -8.61 -27.60 -13.30
N LYS A 784 -8.93 -28.07 -14.49
CA LYS A 784 -9.82 -29.23 -14.74
C LYS A 784 -9.31 -30.55 -14.12
N ARG A 785 -8.04 -30.60 -13.65
CA ARG A 785 -7.42 -31.77 -13.00
C ARG A 785 -7.93 -32.04 -11.59
N GLY A 786 -8.65 -31.07 -10.99
CA GLY A 786 -9.06 -31.15 -9.59
C GLY A 786 -7.93 -30.82 -8.62
N GLY A 787 -8.16 -31.07 -7.36
CA GLY A 787 -7.14 -30.83 -6.32
C GLY A 787 -7.52 -31.54 -5.03
N ARG A 788 -6.55 -31.76 -4.17
CA ARG A 788 -6.68 -32.37 -2.84
C ARG A 788 -5.96 -31.54 -1.79
N VAL A 789 -6.53 -31.47 -0.60
CA VAL A 789 -5.96 -30.74 0.53
C VAL A 789 -5.88 -31.66 1.74
N ILE A 790 -4.73 -31.66 2.44
CA ILE A 790 -4.53 -32.45 3.66
C ILE A 790 -4.16 -31.51 4.79
N PHE A 791 -5.00 -31.48 5.85
CA PHE A 791 -4.70 -30.79 7.11
C PHE A 791 -4.21 -31.78 8.14
N GLN A 792 -2.97 -31.67 8.61
CA GLN A 792 -2.44 -32.43 9.72
C GLN A 792 -2.68 -31.67 11.03
N SER A 793 -3.29 -32.32 12.02
CA SER A 793 -3.68 -31.69 13.29
C SER A 793 -3.52 -32.64 14.47
N TYR A 794 -3.15 -32.10 15.63
CA TYR A 794 -3.19 -32.78 16.93
C TYR A 794 -4.51 -32.53 17.68
N THR A 795 -5.36 -31.61 17.15
CA THR A 795 -6.70 -31.28 17.65
C THR A 795 -7.69 -31.23 16.51
N PRO A 796 -7.89 -32.35 15.76
CA PRO A 796 -8.74 -32.38 14.57
C PRO A 796 -10.20 -32.02 14.86
N GLU A 797 -10.65 -32.14 16.10
CA GLU A 797 -11.97 -31.80 16.58
C GLU A 797 -12.25 -30.31 16.76
N HIS A 798 -11.22 -29.46 16.65
CA HIS A 798 -11.40 -28.01 16.86
C HIS A 798 -12.29 -27.41 15.76
N TYR A 799 -13.33 -26.66 16.17
CA TYR A 799 -14.36 -26.12 15.26
C TYR A 799 -13.80 -25.31 14.09
N ALA A 800 -12.71 -24.55 14.29
CA ALA A 800 -12.10 -23.77 13.21
C ALA A 800 -11.45 -24.65 12.14
N ILE A 801 -10.87 -25.80 12.52
CA ILE A 801 -10.28 -26.76 11.58
C ILE A 801 -11.39 -27.50 10.84
N GLN A 802 -12.43 -27.96 11.56
CA GLN A 802 -13.57 -28.67 10.98
C GLN A 802 -14.32 -27.79 9.97
N ALA A 803 -14.64 -26.55 10.35
CA ALA A 803 -15.32 -25.61 9.48
C ALA A 803 -14.47 -25.23 8.25
N ALA A 804 -13.12 -25.09 8.41
CA ALA A 804 -12.24 -24.84 7.29
C ALA A 804 -12.16 -26.03 6.31
N ALA A 805 -12.18 -27.24 6.83
CA ALA A 805 -12.21 -28.46 6.00
C ALA A 805 -13.53 -28.62 5.25
N ALA A 806 -14.65 -28.23 5.86
CA ALA A 806 -15.96 -28.23 5.24
C ALA A 806 -16.21 -27.03 4.33
N HIS A 807 -15.30 -26.06 4.25
CA HIS A 807 -15.47 -24.77 3.58
C HIS A 807 -16.71 -23.99 4.07
N ASP A 808 -17.05 -24.14 5.35
CA ASP A 808 -18.28 -23.60 5.95
C ASP A 808 -17.97 -22.37 6.83
N TYR A 809 -18.00 -21.18 6.21
CA TYR A 809 -17.84 -19.92 6.92
C TYR A 809 -18.98 -19.63 7.91
N PRO A 810 -20.28 -19.84 7.56
CA PRO A 810 -21.39 -19.64 8.47
C PRO A 810 -21.29 -20.47 9.76
N ALA A 811 -20.95 -21.74 9.68
CA ALA A 811 -20.76 -22.60 10.87
C ALA A 811 -19.60 -22.11 11.73
N PHE A 812 -18.48 -21.69 11.12
CA PHE A 812 -17.38 -21.05 11.84
C PHE A 812 -17.87 -19.78 12.57
N TYR A 813 -18.54 -18.87 11.85
CA TYR A 813 -19.04 -17.61 12.38
C TYR A 813 -19.92 -17.81 13.62
N GLN A 814 -20.88 -18.72 13.54
CA GLN A 814 -21.80 -18.99 14.65
C GLN A 814 -21.04 -19.45 15.93
N ARG A 815 -20.10 -20.37 15.78
CA ARG A 815 -19.31 -20.90 16.91
C ARG A 815 -18.38 -19.83 17.50
N GLU A 816 -17.65 -19.14 16.66
CA GLU A 816 -16.73 -18.10 17.08
C GLU A 816 -17.48 -16.91 17.72
N MET A 817 -18.63 -16.49 17.18
CA MET A 817 -19.44 -15.43 17.78
C MET A 817 -20.02 -15.81 19.12
N ALA A 818 -20.38 -17.08 19.34
CA ALA A 818 -20.80 -17.57 20.65
C ALA A 818 -19.66 -17.38 21.69
N PHE A 819 -18.44 -17.80 21.34
CA PHE A 819 -17.25 -17.58 22.17
C PHE A 819 -16.97 -16.09 22.42
N ARG A 820 -17.07 -15.24 21.37
CA ARG A 820 -16.84 -13.79 21.54
C ARG A 820 -17.85 -13.12 22.47
N ARG A 821 -19.12 -13.55 22.43
CA ARG A 821 -20.16 -13.06 23.34
C ARG A 821 -19.90 -13.49 24.76
N GLU A 822 -19.60 -14.77 24.99
CA GLU A 822 -19.28 -15.31 26.30
C GLU A 822 -18.08 -14.62 26.94
N GLN A 823 -17.04 -14.40 26.15
CA GLN A 823 -15.80 -13.77 26.62
C GLN A 823 -15.76 -12.25 26.48
N PHE A 824 -16.85 -11.64 26.02
CA PHE A 824 -16.97 -10.20 25.79
C PHE A 824 -15.83 -9.60 24.94
N TYR A 825 -15.46 -10.30 23.85
CA TYR A 825 -14.46 -9.84 22.88
C TYR A 825 -15.09 -9.15 21.66
N PRO A 826 -14.32 -8.34 20.89
CA PRO A 826 -14.78 -7.80 19.63
C PRO A 826 -15.33 -8.90 18.68
N PRO A 827 -16.45 -8.64 17.98
CA PRO A 827 -17.12 -7.35 17.77
C PRO A 827 -18.17 -6.97 18.84
N VAL A 828 -18.36 -7.78 19.87
CA VAL A 828 -19.36 -7.52 20.93
C VAL A 828 -18.93 -6.36 21.85
N SER A 829 -17.62 -6.23 22.05
CA SER A 829 -16.98 -5.12 22.74
C SER A 829 -15.93 -4.47 21.86
N ARG A 830 -15.31 -3.42 22.36
CA ARG A 830 -14.12 -2.80 21.76
C ARG A 830 -12.94 -2.89 22.72
N LEU A 831 -11.74 -2.79 22.17
CA LEU A 831 -10.50 -2.84 22.92
C LEU A 831 -9.70 -1.55 22.72
N ALA A 832 -9.05 -1.10 23.80
CA ALA A 832 -7.93 -0.16 23.70
C ALA A 832 -6.71 -0.76 24.39
N ARG A 833 -5.59 -0.83 23.70
CA ARG A 833 -4.33 -1.33 24.22
C ARG A 833 -3.38 -0.18 24.50
N LEU A 834 -2.97 -0.04 25.74
CA LEU A 834 -1.99 0.93 26.19
C LEU A 834 -0.69 0.20 26.48
N ILE A 835 0.40 0.64 25.87
CA ILE A 835 1.74 0.07 26.07
C ILE A 835 2.66 1.15 26.59
N PHE A 836 3.32 0.86 27.70
CA PHE A 836 4.37 1.69 28.23
C PHE A 836 5.72 0.98 28.15
N TRP A 837 6.78 1.72 27.83
CA TRP A 837 8.14 1.17 27.77
C TRP A 837 9.14 2.11 28.40
N HIS A 838 10.10 1.50 29.07
CA HIS A 838 11.22 2.23 29.68
C HIS A 838 12.44 1.29 29.83
N THR A 839 13.65 1.87 29.95
CA THR A 839 14.88 1.11 30.15
C THR A 839 14.97 0.44 31.51
N LYS A 840 14.29 0.99 32.55
CA LYS A 840 14.23 0.47 33.91
C LYS A 840 12.90 -0.24 34.15
N MET A 841 12.96 -1.50 34.61
CA MET A 841 11.78 -2.32 34.87
C MET A 841 10.90 -1.74 35.96
N GLU A 842 11.50 -1.26 37.05
CA GLU A 842 10.76 -0.68 38.18
C GLU A 842 9.91 0.53 37.76
N THR A 843 10.43 1.38 36.87
CA THR A 843 9.68 2.52 36.30
C THR A 843 8.47 2.03 35.50
N VAL A 844 8.63 0.95 34.74
CA VAL A 844 7.54 0.38 33.95
C VAL A 844 6.42 -0.15 34.85
N GLU A 845 6.80 -0.91 35.89
CA GLU A 845 5.81 -1.45 36.83
C GLU A 845 5.07 -0.36 37.61
N LYS A 846 5.80 0.64 38.11
CA LYS A 846 5.24 1.75 38.86
C LYS A 846 4.24 2.55 38.01
N GLU A 847 4.67 2.95 36.81
CA GLU A 847 3.86 3.77 35.92
C GLU A 847 2.62 3.02 35.37
N THR A 848 2.76 1.75 35.02
CA THR A 848 1.61 0.94 34.55
C THR A 848 0.61 0.67 35.66
N ARG A 849 1.05 0.49 36.91
CA ARG A 849 0.13 0.39 38.07
C ARG A 849 -0.59 1.70 38.30
N ARG A 850 0.14 2.87 38.28
CA ARG A 850 -0.48 4.19 38.41
C ARG A 850 -1.58 4.41 37.36
N MET A 851 -1.26 4.12 36.10
CA MET A 851 -2.22 4.25 35.01
C MET A 851 -3.44 3.34 35.17
N ALA A 852 -3.25 2.09 35.56
CA ALA A 852 -4.34 1.15 35.78
C ALA A 852 -5.31 1.66 36.87
N ILE A 853 -4.78 2.24 37.97
CA ILE A 853 -5.60 2.84 39.03
C ILE A 853 -6.40 4.04 38.50
N SER A 854 -5.76 4.91 37.71
CA SER A 854 -6.42 6.09 37.12
C SER A 854 -7.54 5.69 36.14
N LEU A 855 -7.28 4.69 35.29
CA LEU A 855 -8.29 4.16 34.36
C LEU A 855 -9.47 3.52 35.07
N ARG A 856 -9.21 2.76 36.13
CA ARG A 856 -10.26 2.14 36.96
C ARG A 856 -11.12 3.19 37.62
N ARG A 857 -10.54 4.16 38.32
CA ARG A 857 -11.29 5.27 38.93
C ARG A 857 -12.15 5.99 37.91
N ARG A 858 -11.60 6.28 36.71
CA ARG A 858 -12.36 6.91 35.62
C ARG A 858 -13.57 6.08 35.19
N ALA A 859 -13.43 4.77 35.06
CA ALA A 859 -14.54 3.88 34.73
C ALA A 859 -15.59 3.80 35.86
N GLU A 860 -15.14 3.83 37.14
CA GLU A 860 -16.01 3.93 38.32
C GLU A 860 -16.77 5.26 38.36
N ASP A 861 -16.08 6.40 38.11
CA ASP A 861 -16.67 7.73 38.02
C ASP A 861 -17.73 7.87 36.93
N LEU A 862 -17.54 7.14 35.82
CA LEU A 862 -18.51 7.08 34.73
C LEU A 862 -19.66 6.10 34.97
N GLY A 863 -19.62 5.31 36.07
CA GLY A 863 -20.63 4.30 36.41
C GLY A 863 -20.62 3.08 35.48
N ILE A 864 -19.55 2.85 34.69
CA ILE A 864 -19.45 1.76 33.70
C ILE A 864 -18.54 0.61 34.16
N TRP A 865 -17.92 0.70 35.32
CA TRP A 865 -17.08 -0.36 35.87
C TRP A 865 -17.90 -1.60 36.25
N GLY A 866 -17.48 -2.78 35.73
CA GLY A 866 -18.17 -4.05 35.99
C GLY A 866 -19.39 -4.33 35.09
N GLU A 867 -19.91 -3.32 34.37
CA GLU A 867 -20.99 -3.48 33.38
C GLU A 867 -20.40 -3.66 31.99
N GLY A 868 -19.62 -4.76 31.79
CA GLY A 868 -18.94 -4.99 30.51
C GLY A 868 -17.68 -4.15 30.31
N THR A 869 -17.21 -3.39 31.31
CA THR A 869 -15.94 -2.67 31.31
C THR A 869 -14.95 -3.36 32.22
N GLU A 870 -13.80 -3.73 31.68
CA GLU A 870 -12.76 -4.48 32.37
C GLU A 870 -11.37 -3.99 31.98
N LEU A 871 -10.42 -4.03 32.92
CA LEU A 871 -9.00 -3.79 32.68
C LEU A 871 -8.22 -5.10 32.79
N LEU A 872 -7.57 -5.49 31.71
CA LEU A 872 -6.67 -6.63 31.67
C LEU A 872 -5.22 -6.14 31.87
N GLY A 873 -4.54 -6.67 32.84
CA GLY A 873 -3.21 -6.21 33.22
C GLY A 873 -3.25 -5.26 34.43
N PRO A 874 -2.14 -4.52 34.73
CA PRO A 874 -0.90 -4.43 33.97
C PRO A 874 -0.11 -5.74 33.89
N ALA A 875 0.37 -6.10 32.73
CA ALA A 875 1.16 -7.31 32.48
C ALA A 875 2.28 -7.05 31.46
N PRO A 876 3.36 -7.85 31.49
CA PRO A 876 4.37 -7.78 30.43
C PRO A 876 3.74 -7.98 29.07
N ALA A 877 4.09 -7.14 28.09
CA ALA A 877 3.72 -7.36 26.70
C ALA A 877 4.34 -8.68 26.19
N PRO A 878 3.78 -9.31 25.13
CA PRO A 878 4.32 -10.56 24.56
C PRO A 878 5.80 -10.49 24.24
N TYR A 879 6.29 -9.34 23.74
CA TYR A 879 7.72 -9.03 23.66
C TYR A 879 8.08 -8.12 24.84
N ALA A 880 8.24 -8.71 26.01
CA ALA A 880 8.48 -7.99 27.26
C ALA A 880 9.75 -7.13 27.26
N ARG A 881 10.72 -7.41 26.39
CA ARG A 881 11.93 -6.60 26.18
C ARG A 881 12.22 -6.45 24.67
N TYR A 882 12.31 -5.20 24.23
CA TYR A 882 12.58 -4.86 22.84
C TYR A 882 13.59 -3.71 22.75
N ARG A 883 14.67 -3.88 22.00
CA ARG A 883 15.74 -2.89 21.83
C ARG A 883 16.23 -2.27 23.16
N GLY A 884 16.39 -3.08 24.18
CA GLY A 884 16.86 -2.65 25.50
C GLY A 884 15.80 -2.15 26.47
N ASN A 885 14.56 -1.89 26.01
CA ASN A 885 13.46 -1.42 26.82
C ASN A 885 12.56 -2.55 27.33
N TYR A 886 12.08 -2.43 28.54
CA TYR A 886 10.99 -3.26 29.09
C TYR A 886 9.66 -2.70 28.63
N ARG A 887 8.69 -3.58 28.31
CA ARG A 887 7.37 -3.23 27.78
C ARG A 887 6.28 -3.90 28.60
N TRP A 888 5.36 -3.14 29.11
CA TRP A 888 4.15 -3.62 29.78
C TRP A 888 2.93 -3.02 29.14
N GLN A 889 1.80 -3.72 29.27
CA GLN A 889 0.54 -3.32 28.66
C GLN A 889 -0.61 -3.33 29.64
N ILE A 890 -1.59 -2.49 29.35
CA ILE A 890 -2.94 -2.49 29.93
C ILE A 890 -3.90 -2.57 28.75
N ILE A 891 -4.91 -3.43 28.84
CA ILE A 891 -5.96 -3.53 27.82
C ILE A 891 -7.28 -3.14 28.49
N ILE A 892 -7.94 -2.14 27.94
CA ILE A 892 -9.30 -1.75 28.29
C ILE A 892 -10.24 -2.52 27.37
N ARG A 893 -11.16 -3.28 27.94
CA ARG A 893 -12.24 -3.95 27.24
C ARG A 893 -13.55 -3.32 27.67
N ALA A 894 -14.27 -2.68 26.77
CA ALA A 894 -15.48 -1.93 27.04
C ALA A 894 -16.36 -1.80 25.80
N ALA A 895 -17.59 -1.40 25.92
CA ALA A 895 -18.44 -0.98 24.81
C ALA A 895 -17.82 0.23 24.07
N ASP A 896 -17.31 1.21 24.82
CA ASP A 896 -16.52 2.33 24.30
C ASP A 896 -15.30 2.62 25.19
N PRO A 897 -14.12 2.07 24.85
CA PRO A 897 -12.89 2.33 25.60
C PRO A 897 -12.40 3.77 25.49
N SER A 898 -12.84 4.52 24.45
CA SER A 898 -12.46 5.92 24.27
C SER A 898 -13.07 6.81 25.36
N ALA A 899 -14.25 6.47 25.87
CA ALA A 899 -14.88 7.17 26.98
C ALA A 899 -14.05 7.06 28.28
N VAL A 900 -13.46 5.88 28.54
CA VAL A 900 -12.57 5.66 29.69
C VAL A 900 -11.28 6.48 29.56
N LEU A 901 -10.76 6.60 28.34
CA LEU A 901 -9.52 7.34 28.05
C LEU A 901 -9.74 8.86 27.97
N ALA A 902 -10.97 9.31 27.75
CA ALA A 902 -11.30 10.72 27.70
C ALA A 902 -11.10 11.36 29.08
N GLY A 903 -10.27 12.41 29.14
CA GLY A 903 -9.98 13.16 30.38
C GLY A 903 -8.86 12.57 31.23
N ILE A 904 -8.24 11.43 30.84
CA ILE A 904 -7.04 10.93 31.52
C ILE A 904 -5.81 11.61 30.92
N ASP A 905 -4.95 12.13 31.80
CA ASP A 905 -3.61 12.60 31.41
C ASP A 905 -2.71 11.40 31.11
N ILE A 906 -2.26 11.30 29.85
CA ILE A 906 -1.42 10.22 29.37
C ILE A 906 -0.02 10.79 29.13
N PRO A 907 0.95 10.54 30.03
CA PRO A 907 2.30 11.05 29.91
C PRO A 907 3.03 10.55 28.67
N PHE A 908 4.13 11.21 28.34
CA PHE A 908 5.03 10.72 27.30
C PHE A 908 5.56 9.31 27.63
N GLY A 909 5.69 8.46 26.63
CA GLY A 909 6.13 7.07 26.78
C GLY A 909 5.02 6.03 26.69
N TRP A 910 3.75 6.48 26.68
CA TRP A 910 2.61 5.62 26.40
C TRP A 910 2.25 5.59 24.92
N ARG A 911 1.94 4.41 24.44
CA ARG A 911 1.34 4.15 23.13
C ARG A 911 -0.11 3.70 23.34
N ILE A 912 -1.02 4.31 22.59
CA ILE A 912 -2.44 3.96 22.60
C ILE A 912 -2.78 3.35 21.25
N ASP A 913 -3.36 2.16 21.26
CA ASP A 913 -3.86 1.46 20.11
C ASP A 913 -5.35 1.15 20.31
N ILE A 914 -6.20 1.88 19.61
CA ILE A 914 -7.65 1.69 19.61
C ILE A 914 -8.01 0.62 18.59
N ASP A 915 -8.86 -0.32 18.99
CA ASP A 915 -9.27 -1.48 18.20
C ASP A 915 -8.06 -2.28 17.66
N PRO A 916 -7.20 -2.80 18.55
CA PRO A 916 -6.03 -3.56 18.15
C PRO A 916 -6.46 -4.83 17.40
N VAL A 917 -5.82 -5.11 16.28
CA VAL A 917 -6.06 -6.36 15.54
C VAL A 917 -5.38 -7.55 16.19
N SER A 918 -4.47 -7.32 17.13
CA SER A 918 -3.77 -8.34 17.90
C SER A 918 -3.43 -7.85 19.29
N MET A 919 -3.49 -8.75 20.25
CA MET A 919 -2.99 -8.50 21.62
C MET A 919 -1.51 -8.88 21.78
N MET A 920 -0.88 -9.40 20.77
CA MET A 920 0.53 -9.77 20.74
C MET A 920 1.47 -8.64 20.35
#